data_fc60edbc071793ab4210cc26a413985e
#
_entry.id   fc60edbc071793ab4210cc26a413985e
#
_cell.length_a   1.000
_cell.length_b   1.000
_cell.length_c   1.000
_cell.angle_alpha   90.00
_cell.angle_beta   90.00
_cell.angle_gamma   90.00
#
_symmetry.space_group_name_H-M   'P 1'
#
loop_
_entity.id
_entity.type
_entity.pdbx_description
1 polymer ?
#
loop_
_entity_poly.entity_id
_entity_poly.type
_entity_poly.pdbx_seq_one_letter_code
_entity_poly.pdbx_strand_id
1 'polypeptide(L)'
;MKSAYPKIFEPITIKRTTIKNRIAMTPMGTNYGETSGEMSNRHMNYYSLRAKGGVGLIILENANIEYPVGSNGTSQIRIDHDSFMPRYYQLVENLHKNGATVAIQINHAGASASSARTGMETVSSSNIPTKAGGETPRPMTKEEIMTTVKKYGEAAKRVQAIGFDAIEIHCGHSYLMSQFISPYYNKRTDEFGGSVENRLRFPRMVLEEVRKNVGPWFPIIVRISAEERVPGGNTLEDTLEYLEYLDEFVDMYDVSCGLNPSLQYQIDSNFLPDGWRSYMARAVKDKFKKPVINAGNYRDPKVVEKVLESGDVDIVGMGRGLIAEPNWVKKVENGEEDLLRKCISCNVGCAGNRIGVNRPIRCTVNPAVPEGDIYKALKVNKNCNVVVVGAGTAGMEAACTAAEVGCNVFVLEKNDHIGGLSTFISDLPSKTRMKDFPKYLEARAARLKNLYIFLNTEATVDKIKQFKPDIIVNSTGSVPLVPPIKGLKENIDAGNVNTIFGMINNVNAGKYPEEACQGKKVVVVGGGSVGLDVIEYFAPRGAECTIIDMLPQIGMLADPITKCSMRETHDKYGVKEYVNTALQEVKENAFTVKLPDGTIQDLTFDYGFNCLGMRSNNPVLPELQEAFADTHTYIYTIGDSVRARRIMEGTMEGRAILNVLESQGYLHLEPLE
;
A
#
# COMPACT_ATOMS: atom_id res chain seq x y z
N MET A 1 15.29 -29.28 4.44
CA MET A 1 14.91 -29.46 3.02
C MET A 1 15.49 -28.29 2.23
N LYS A 2 15.99 -28.49 1.00
CA LYS A 2 16.36 -27.36 0.14
C LYS A 2 15.08 -26.62 -0.23
N SER A 3 15.09 -25.29 -0.14
CA SER A 3 13.96 -24.46 -0.58
C SER A 3 13.59 -24.77 -2.05
N ALA A 4 12.31 -24.67 -2.38
CA ALA A 4 11.81 -24.72 -3.77
C ALA A 4 12.31 -23.52 -4.61
N TYR A 5 12.91 -22.53 -3.96
CA TYR A 5 13.33 -21.24 -4.53
C TYR A 5 14.80 -20.96 -4.23
N PRO A 6 15.75 -21.70 -4.83
CA PRO A 6 17.17 -21.61 -4.49
C PRO A 6 17.80 -20.25 -4.76
N LYS A 7 17.36 -19.53 -5.80
CA LYS A 7 17.92 -18.21 -6.14
C LYS A 7 17.62 -17.15 -5.09
N ILE A 8 16.45 -17.22 -4.44
CA ILE A 8 16.08 -16.31 -3.35
C ILE A 8 17.10 -16.36 -2.22
N PHE A 9 17.64 -17.56 -1.91
CA PHE A 9 18.52 -17.80 -0.76
C PHE A 9 20.02 -17.78 -1.10
N GLU A 10 20.40 -17.49 -2.34
CA GLU A 10 21.81 -17.28 -2.70
C GLU A 10 22.34 -15.97 -2.08
N PRO A 11 23.49 -15.99 -1.42
CA PRO A 11 24.11 -14.74 -0.95
C PRO A 11 24.65 -13.91 -2.11
N ILE A 12 24.87 -12.62 -1.85
CA ILE A 12 25.54 -11.70 -2.77
C ILE A 12 26.49 -10.79 -1.99
N THR A 13 27.65 -10.48 -2.56
CA THR A 13 28.65 -9.61 -1.94
C THR A 13 28.84 -8.34 -2.75
N ILE A 14 28.71 -7.20 -2.10
CA ILE A 14 28.95 -5.86 -2.65
C ILE A 14 30.17 -5.27 -1.91
N LYS A 15 31.26 -5.05 -2.60
CA LYS A 15 32.54 -4.68 -1.96
C LYS A 15 32.94 -5.70 -0.88
N ARG A 16 32.84 -5.31 0.40
CA ARG A 16 33.14 -6.17 1.57
C ARG A 16 31.90 -6.59 2.35
N THR A 17 30.72 -6.21 1.89
CA THR A 17 29.45 -6.47 2.55
C THR A 17 28.73 -7.64 1.89
N THR A 18 28.46 -8.70 2.65
CA THR A 18 27.73 -9.88 2.16
C THR A 18 26.28 -9.86 2.66
N ILE A 19 25.35 -9.92 1.74
CA ILE A 19 23.91 -10.02 1.98
C ILE A 19 23.52 -11.49 1.87
N LYS A 20 22.91 -12.04 2.91
CA LYS A 20 22.69 -13.51 3.07
C LYS A 20 21.69 -14.13 2.09
N ASN A 21 20.80 -13.32 1.49
CA ASN A 21 19.81 -13.74 0.49
C ASN A 21 19.44 -12.57 -0.43
N ARG A 22 18.64 -12.83 -1.45
CA ARG A 22 18.29 -11.87 -2.52
C ARG A 22 17.07 -11.01 -2.21
N ILE A 23 16.67 -10.86 -0.95
CA ILE A 23 15.51 -10.05 -0.55
C ILE A 23 15.98 -8.81 0.20
N ALA A 24 15.59 -7.64 -0.32
CA ALA A 24 15.80 -6.36 0.33
C ALA A 24 14.46 -5.73 0.77
N MET A 25 14.40 -5.22 1.98
CA MET A 25 13.39 -4.27 2.37
C MET A 25 13.76 -2.90 1.82
N THR A 26 12.99 -2.39 0.86
CA THR A 26 13.23 -1.06 0.28
C THR A 26 12.78 0.06 1.22
N PRO A 27 13.40 1.25 1.17
CA PRO A 27 13.06 2.36 2.04
C PRO A 27 11.64 2.87 1.77
N MET A 28 10.85 2.94 2.83
CA MET A 28 9.46 3.43 2.80
C MET A 28 9.20 4.25 4.04
N GLY A 29 8.90 5.53 3.88
CA GLY A 29 8.51 6.38 5.00
C GLY A 29 7.30 5.82 5.74
N THR A 30 7.39 5.68 7.04
CA THR A 30 6.38 5.06 7.90
C THR A 30 5.53 6.08 8.67
N ASN A 31 6.03 7.29 8.86
CA ASN A 31 5.53 8.27 9.82
C ASN A 31 5.49 7.72 11.27
N TYR A 32 6.49 6.91 11.66
CA TYR A 32 6.65 6.38 13.02
C TYR A 32 7.62 7.19 13.86
N GLY A 33 8.38 8.14 13.27
CA GLY A 33 9.31 9.00 14.00
C GLY A 33 8.65 9.85 15.04
N GLU A 34 9.41 10.21 16.08
CA GLU A 34 9.03 11.24 17.02
C GLU A 34 8.98 12.61 16.35
N THR A 35 8.29 13.55 16.95
CA THR A 35 8.22 14.93 16.40
C THR A 35 9.58 15.63 16.38
N SER A 36 10.53 15.20 17.23
CA SER A 36 11.93 15.62 17.21
C SER A 36 12.70 15.14 15.97
N GLY A 37 12.19 14.12 15.27
CA GLY A 37 12.90 13.39 14.20
C GLY A 37 13.71 12.19 14.72
N GLU A 38 13.58 11.84 16.00
CA GLU A 38 14.18 10.68 16.61
C GLU A 38 13.45 9.39 16.22
N MET A 39 14.16 8.27 16.19
CA MET A 39 13.52 6.97 15.98
C MET A 39 12.72 6.54 17.20
N SER A 40 11.44 6.23 17.01
CA SER A 40 10.57 5.71 18.06
C SER A 40 10.78 4.22 18.36
N ASN A 41 10.25 3.73 19.49
CA ASN A 41 10.20 2.29 19.76
C ASN A 41 9.40 1.54 18.71
N ARG A 42 8.41 2.19 18.08
CA ARG A 42 7.64 1.64 16.97
C ARG A 42 8.51 1.34 15.74
N HIS A 43 9.47 2.22 15.40
CA HIS A 43 10.48 1.93 14.39
C HIS A 43 11.33 0.73 14.76
N MET A 44 11.81 0.68 16.02
CA MET A 44 12.64 -0.43 16.51
C MET A 44 11.93 -1.77 16.30
N ASN A 45 10.68 -1.89 16.71
CA ASN A 45 9.88 -3.10 16.53
C ASN A 45 9.63 -3.41 15.06
N TYR A 46 9.26 -2.40 14.28
CA TYR A 46 8.94 -2.55 12.87
C TYR A 46 10.09 -3.15 12.06
N TYR A 47 11.30 -2.63 12.18
CA TYR A 47 12.46 -3.15 11.47
C TYR A 47 12.95 -4.48 12.04
N SER A 48 12.93 -4.64 13.37
CA SER A 48 13.33 -5.88 14.06
C SER A 48 12.51 -7.09 13.61
N LEU A 49 11.19 -6.92 13.42
CA LEU A 49 10.34 -8.00 12.92
C LEU A 49 10.77 -8.50 11.53
N ARG A 50 11.21 -7.62 10.63
CA ARG A 50 11.68 -8.01 9.29
C ARG A 50 13.04 -8.69 9.32
N ALA A 51 13.94 -8.22 10.18
CA ALA A 51 15.22 -8.90 10.41
C ALA A 51 15.01 -10.30 10.99
N LYS A 52 14.18 -10.43 12.01
CA LYS A 52 13.74 -11.72 12.58
C LYS A 52 13.04 -12.60 11.53
N GLY A 53 12.30 -11.98 10.61
CA GLY A 53 11.64 -12.62 9.47
C GLY A 53 12.59 -13.10 8.37
N GLY A 54 13.91 -12.86 8.49
CA GLY A 54 14.91 -13.42 7.60
C GLY A 54 15.36 -12.52 6.44
N VAL A 55 14.89 -11.28 6.35
CA VAL A 55 15.28 -10.34 5.27
C VAL A 55 16.81 -10.18 5.23
N GLY A 56 17.39 -10.22 4.02
CA GLY A 56 18.82 -10.13 3.80
C GLY A 56 19.37 -8.71 3.94
N LEU A 57 18.77 -7.75 3.25
CA LEU A 57 19.13 -6.34 3.31
C LEU A 57 17.93 -5.51 3.79
N ILE A 58 18.14 -4.68 4.80
CA ILE A 58 17.12 -3.72 5.25
C ILE A 58 17.65 -2.31 4.99
N ILE A 59 16.97 -1.58 4.10
CA ILE A 59 17.24 -0.18 3.84
C ILE A 59 16.22 0.64 4.62
N LEU A 60 16.68 1.36 5.65
CA LEU A 60 15.82 2.22 6.45
C LEU A 60 15.24 3.35 5.61
N GLU A 61 14.06 3.81 6.01
CA GLU A 61 13.37 4.94 5.35
C GLU A 61 14.24 6.21 5.28
N ASN A 62 13.87 7.11 4.38
CA ASN A 62 14.60 8.33 4.09
C ASN A 62 14.78 9.23 5.32
N ALA A 63 16.02 9.31 5.80
CA ALA A 63 16.43 10.21 6.87
C ALA A 63 16.78 11.61 6.31
N ASN A 64 16.28 12.64 6.97
CA ASN A 64 16.52 14.03 6.59
C ASN A 64 17.96 14.47 6.99
N ILE A 65 18.66 15.10 6.03
CA ILE A 65 20.04 15.60 6.20
C ILE A 65 20.10 17.09 6.54
N GLU A 66 18.98 17.81 6.45
CA GLU A 66 18.90 19.25 6.62
C GLU A 66 17.54 19.68 7.18
N TYR A 67 17.39 19.68 8.50
CA TYR A 67 16.16 20.09 9.15
C TYR A 67 16.17 21.62 9.42
N PRO A 68 15.02 22.33 9.29
CA PRO A 68 13.72 21.82 8.87
C PRO A 68 13.49 21.82 7.35
N VAL A 69 14.24 22.58 6.55
CA VAL A 69 13.97 22.84 5.13
C VAL A 69 13.93 21.59 4.26
N GLY A 70 14.72 20.57 4.60
CA GLY A 70 14.79 19.31 3.87
C GLY A 70 13.75 18.26 4.30
N SER A 71 12.82 18.59 5.22
CA SER A 71 11.88 17.62 5.77
C SER A 71 10.66 17.39 4.86
N ASN A 72 10.29 16.11 4.65
CA ASN A 72 9.10 15.73 3.89
C ASN A 72 7.88 15.38 4.77
N GLY A 73 7.97 15.56 6.08
CA GLY A 73 6.87 15.25 7.01
C GLY A 73 7.19 15.55 8.47
N THR A 74 6.16 15.60 9.30
CA THR A 74 6.27 15.95 10.73
C THR A 74 6.94 14.85 11.59
N SER A 75 6.99 13.62 11.08
CA SER A 75 7.53 12.44 11.78
C SER A 75 8.60 11.75 10.95
N GLN A 76 9.32 12.51 10.12
CA GLN A 76 10.46 11.99 9.38
C GLN A 76 11.68 11.88 10.29
N ILE A 77 12.38 10.75 10.24
CA ILE A 77 13.63 10.55 10.96
C ILE A 77 14.75 11.46 10.42
N ARG A 78 15.68 11.83 11.29
CA ARG A 78 16.76 12.79 11.03
C ARG A 78 18.12 12.13 11.21
N ILE A 79 19.12 12.62 10.45
CA ILE A 79 20.54 12.24 10.53
C ILE A 79 21.44 13.47 10.40
N ASP A 80 20.86 14.66 10.49
CA ASP A 80 21.54 15.96 10.34
C ASP A 80 22.37 16.38 11.57
N HIS A 81 22.23 15.67 12.69
CA HIS A 81 22.96 15.97 13.93
C HIS A 81 23.37 14.70 14.68
N ASP A 82 24.48 14.76 15.44
CA ASP A 82 25.03 13.61 16.18
C ASP A 82 24.12 13.08 17.28
N SER A 83 23.24 13.94 17.82
CA SER A 83 22.27 13.53 18.85
C SER A 83 21.31 12.40 18.43
N PHE A 84 21.12 12.19 17.11
CA PHE A 84 20.27 11.10 16.60
C PHE A 84 20.98 9.75 16.51
N MET A 85 22.34 9.73 16.58
CA MET A 85 23.13 8.52 16.40
C MET A 85 22.83 7.40 17.40
N PRO A 86 22.62 7.66 18.71
CA PRO A 86 22.44 6.60 19.70
C PRO A 86 21.26 5.66 19.39
N ARG A 87 20.13 6.19 18.92
CA ARG A 87 18.94 5.38 18.59
C ARG A 87 19.18 4.54 17.34
N TYR A 88 19.86 5.08 16.33
CA TYR A 88 20.26 4.31 15.16
C TYR A 88 21.25 3.19 15.52
N TYR A 89 22.22 3.46 16.39
CA TYR A 89 23.17 2.45 16.85
C TYR A 89 22.43 1.26 17.49
N GLN A 90 21.50 1.51 18.40
CA GLN A 90 20.69 0.46 19.03
C GLN A 90 19.91 -0.37 18.01
N LEU A 91 19.32 0.27 17.00
CA LEU A 91 18.60 -0.44 15.94
C LEU A 91 19.55 -1.28 15.09
N VAL A 92 20.64 -0.71 14.59
CA VAL A 92 21.61 -1.40 13.73
C VAL A 92 22.18 -2.63 14.45
N GLU A 93 22.56 -2.50 15.73
CA GLU A 93 23.02 -3.62 16.54
C GLU A 93 21.95 -4.73 16.65
N ASN A 94 20.69 -4.36 16.88
CA ASN A 94 19.58 -5.31 16.94
C ASN A 94 19.36 -6.03 15.60
N LEU A 95 19.41 -5.29 14.47
CA LEU A 95 19.22 -5.87 13.14
C LEU A 95 20.39 -6.82 12.78
N HIS A 96 21.64 -6.45 13.10
CA HIS A 96 22.81 -7.32 12.93
C HIS A 96 22.71 -8.61 13.76
N LYS A 97 22.26 -8.53 15.03
CA LYS A 97 22.01 -9.72 15.87
C LYS A 97 21.00 -10.68 15.24
N ASN A 98 20.08 -10.17 14.44
CA ASN A 98 19.12 -10.97 13.67
C ASN A 98 19.63 -11.34 12.26
N GLY A 99 20.88 -11.06 11.94
CA GLY A 99 21.56 -11.45 10.72
C GLY A 99 21.14 -10.66 9.46
N ALA A 100 20.61 -9.45 9.61
CA ALA A 100 20.32 -8.57 8.48
C ALA A 100 21.54 -7.69 8.18
N THR A 101 21.82 -7.45 6.89
CA THR A 101 22.64 -6.34 6.41
C THR A 101 21.81 -5.08 6.45
N VAL A 102 22.37 -3.94 6.87
CA VAL A 102 21.60 -2.73 7.15
C VAL A 102 22.15 -1.52 6.41
N ALA A 103 21.28 -0.87 5.64
CA ALA A 103 21.55 0.43 5.01
C ALA A 103 20.53 1.47 5.47
N ILE A 104 20.81 2.73 5.21
CA ILE A 104 19.86 3.83 5.41
C ILE A 104 19.82 4.71 4.17
N GLN A 105 18.62 5.10 3.76
CA GLN A 105 18.44 6.10 2.72
C GLN A 105 18.53 7.50 3.33
N ILE A 106 19.38 8.35 2.76
CA ILE A 106 19.45 9.77 3.13
C ILE A 106 18.85 10.65 2.05
N ASN A 107 18.21 11.75 2.47
CA ASN A 107 17.39 12.55 1.57
C ASN A 107 17.27 14.01 2.02
N HIS A 108 16.96 14.88 1.05
CA HIS A 108 16.43 16.21 1.22
C HIS A 108 15.18 16.36 0.36
N ALA A 109 14.06 16.79 0.97
CA ALA A 109 12.77 16.80 0.27
C ALA A 109 12.69 17.82 -0.88
N GLY A 110 13.42 18.92 -0.80
CA GLY A 110 13.29 19.99 -1.79
C GLY A 110 11.86 20.52 -1.89
N ALA A 111 11.36 20.67 -3.10
CA ALA A 111 9.97 21.08 -3.36
C ALA A 111 8.90 20.08 -2.89
N SER A 112 9.29 18.87 -2.47
CA SER A 112 8.38 17.90 -1.84
C SER A 112 8.18 18.15 -0.33
N ALA A 113 8.85 19.12 0.25
CA ALA A 113 8.59 19.65 1.59
C ALA A 113 7.24 20.42 1.62
N SER A 114 6.87 20.93 2.77
CA SER A 114 5.69 21.78 2.93
C SER A 114 6.02 22.91 3.92
N SER A 115 5.88 24.15 3.49
CA SER A 115 6.13 25.36 4.31
C SER A 115 5.24 25.37 5.55
N ALA A 116 3.99 24.93 5.43
CA ALA A 116 3.06 24.81 6.55
C ALA A 116 3.55 23.84 7.65
N ARG A 117 4.41 22.86 7.30
CA ARG A 117 4.96 21.88 8.25
C ARG A 117 6.35 22.26 8.76
N THR A 118 7.18 22.79 7.86
CA THR A 118 8.59 23.11 8.18
C THR A 118 8.77 24.50 8.76
N GLY A 119 7.81 25.41 8.54
CA GLY A 119 7.97 26.84 8.84
C GLY A 119 8.94 27.56 7.90
N MET A 120 9.41 26.88 6.82
CA MET A 120 10.41 27.38 5.88
C MET A 120 9.86 27.37 4.46
N GLU A 121 10.27 28.33 3.65
CA GLU A 121 10.01 28.33 2.22
C GLU A 121 10.63 27.06 1.58
N THR A 122 9.88 26.40 0.69
CA THR A 122 10.39 25.22 -0.01
C THR A 122 11.42 25.61 -1.05
N VAL A 123 12.46 24.81 -1.21
CA VAL A 123 13.56 25.05 -2.15
C VAL A 123 13.68 23.93 -3.18
N SER A 124 14.20 24.24 -4.37
CA SER A 124 14.37 23.26 -5.46
C SER A 124 15.44 23.72 -6.45
N SER A 125 15.63 22.96 -7.53
CA SER A 125 16.38 23.42 -8.69
C SER A 125 15.75 24.65 -9.35
N SER A 126 14.42 24.68 -9.45
CA SER A 126 13.64 25.73 -10.11
C SER A 126 12.29 25.92 -9.40
N ASN A 127 11.50 26.89 -9.85
CA ASN A 127 10.19 27.22 -9.31
C ASN A 127 9.05 26.30 -9.82
N ILE A 128 9.32 25.01 -9.99
CA ILE A 128 8.35 24.03 -10.47
C ILE A 128 7.85 23.18 -9.29
N PRO A 129 6.53 23.20 -8.99
CA PRO A 129 5.95 22.36 -7.95
C PRO A 129 6.10 20.86 -8.27
N THR A 130 6.28 20.01 -7.25
CA THR A 130 6.38 18.56 -7.46
C THR A 130 5.05 17.86 -7.70
N LYS A 131 3.92 18.54 -7.49
CA LYS A 131 2.56 18.04 -7.75
C LYS A 131 1.64 19.17 -8.16
N ALA A 132 0.59 18.87 -8.91
CA ALA A 132 -0.44 19.84 -9.28
C ALA A 132 -1.06 20.46 -8.01
N GLY A 133 -1.17 21.81 -8.00
CA GLY A 133 -1.66 22.57 -6.85
C GLY A 133 -0.73 22.54 -5.63
N GLY A 134 0.51 22.07 -5.77
CA GLY A 134 1.55 22.14 -4.73
C GLY A 134 2.15 23.54 -4.60
N GLU A 135 2.91 23.73 -3.52
CA GLU A 135 3.65 24.98 -3.28
C GLU A 135 4.70 25.18 -4.38
N THR A 136 4.82 26.42 -4.87
CA THR A 136 5.89 26.80 -5.79
C THR A 136 7.18 27.01 -5.00
N PRO A 137 8.22 26.19 -5.22
CA PRO A 137 9.47 26.34 -4.49
C PRO A 137 10.30 27.51 -5.02
N ARG A 138 11.20 28.00 -4.20
CA ARG A 138 12.24 28.94 -4.61
C ARG A 138 13.45 28.16 -5.18
N PRO A 139 14.07 28.63 -6.28
CA PRO A 139 15.36 28.07 -6.72
C PRO A 139 16.45 28.24 -5.67
N MET A 140 17.25 27.20 -5.43
CA MET A 140 18.42 27.29 -4.53
C MET A 140 19.50 28.18 -5.10
N THR A 141 20.16 28.97 -4.23
CA THR A 141 21.39 29.70 -4.57
C THR A 141 22.57 28.72 -4.67
N LYS A 142 23.69 29.17 -5.26
CA LYS A 142 24.92 28.39 -5.33
C LYS A 142 25.47 28.05 -3.93
N GLU A 143 25.40 29.00 -3.00
CA GLU A 143 25.84 28.82 -1.62
C GLU A 143 25.01 27.75 -0.88
N GLU A 144 23.69 27.73 -1.10
CA GLU A 144 22.80 26.70 -0.55
C GLU A 144 23.13 25.33 -1.13
N ILE A 145 23.34 25.25 -2.45
CA ILE A 145 23.76 24.00 -3.12
C ILE A 145 25.06 23.47 -2.49
N MET A 146 26.09 24.32 -2.36
CA MET A 146 27.38 23.94 -1.77
C MET A 146 27.25 23.51 -0.29
N THR A 147 26.38 24.18 0.46
CA THR A 147 26.09 23.83 1.84
C THR A 147 25.41 22.48 1.94
N THR A 148 24.42 22.23 1.08
CA THR A 148 23.69 20.94 1.05
C THR A 148 24.61 19.78 0.66
N VAL A 149 25.55 19.99 -0.28
CA VAL A 149 26.60 19.00 -0.61
C VAL A 149 27.36 18.56 0.65
N LYS A 150 27.85 19.53 1.46
CA LYS A 150 28.57 19.24 2.72
C LYS A 150 27.70 18.48 3.70
N LYS A 151 26.42 18.84 3.85
CA LYS A 151 25.47 18.15 4.74
C LYS A 151 25.23 16.69 4.35
N TYR A 152 25.20 16.37 3.05
CA TYR A 152 25.19 14.97 2.60
C TYR A 152 26.45 14.21 3.04
N GLY A 153 27.63 14.82 2.90
CA GLY A 153 28.89 14.22 3.36
C GLY A 153 28.95 14.00 4.87
N GLU A 154 28.49 14.98 5.67
CA GLU A 154 28.42 14.88 7.13
C GLU A 154 27.43 13.80 7.57
N ALA A 155 26.27 13.71 6.93
CA ALA A 155 25.29 12.65 7.16
C ALA A 155 25.87 11.27 6.83
N ALA A 156 26.58 11.12 5.71
CA ALA A 156 27.24 9.88 5.32
C ALA A 156 28.32 9.44 6.34
N LYS A 157 29.08 10.40 6.88
CA LYS A 157 30.05 10.13 7.95
C LYS A 157 29.38 9.58 9.20
N ARG A 158 28.20 10.16 9.61
CA ARG A 158 27.41 9.64 10.73
C ARG A 158 26.90 8.22 10.45
N VAL A 159 26.37 7.97 9.24
CA VAL A 159 25.90 6.65 8.82
C VAL A 159 26.99 5.59 9.03
N GLN A 160 28.20 5.87 8.55
CA GLN A 160 29.33 4.93 8.73
C GLN A 160 29.72 4.77 10.21
N ALA A 161 29.77 5.86 10.98
CA ALA A 161 30.12 5.84 12.40
C ALA A 161 29.10 5.09 13.28
N ILE A 162 27.83 5.09 12.90
CA ILE A 162 26.76 4.33 13.55
C ILE A 162 26.96 2.81 13.34
N GLY A 163 27.62 2.40 12.27
CA GLY A 163 27.85 0.98 11.96
C GLY A 163 26.89 0.40 10.92
N PHE A 164 26.24 1.24 10.11
CA PHE A 164 25.54 0.75 8.91
C PHE A 164 26.51 0.07 7.95
N ASP A 165 26.03 -0.89 7.17
CA ASP A 165 26.82 -1.64 6.19
C ASP A 165 26.88 -0.96 4.82
N ALA A 166 25.93 -0.07 4.52
CA ALA A 166 25.84 0.71 3.28
C ALA A 166 25.02 1.98 3.48
N ILE A 167 25.12 2.89 2.51
CA ILE A 167 24.31 4.09 2.44
C ILE A 167 23.56 4.15 1.11
N GLU A 168 22.31 4.61 1.12
CA GLU A 168 21.55 4.85 -0.10
C GLU A 168 21.29 6.35 -0.29
N ILE A 169 21.63 6.86 -1.47
CA ILE A 169 21.39 8.25 -1.89
C ILE A 169 20.12 8.27 -2.74
N HIS A 170 19.13 9.07 -2.32
CA HIS A 170 17.85 9.13 -3.01
C HIS A 170 17.89 10.12 -4.20
N CYS A 171 18.03 9.59 -5.42
CA CYS A 171 18.10 10.36 -6.67
C CYS A 171 16.82 10.26 -7.53
N GLY A 172 15.70 9.82 -6.95
CA GLY A 172 14.42 9.67 -7.67
C GLY A 172 13.23 10.33 -6.96
N HIS A 173 12.03 10.04 -7.47
CA HIS A 173 10.74 10.27 -6.80
C HIS A 173 10.42 11.73 -6.45
N SER A 174 10.85 12.67 -7.28
CA SER A 174 10.60 14.10 -7.07
C SER A 174 11.20 14.72 -5.80
N TYR A 175 12.24 14.10 -5.22
CA TYR A 175 13.02 14.70 -4.16
C TYR A 175 14.16 15.58 -4.71
N LEU A 176 14.91 16.29 -3.86
CA LEU A 176 15.84 17.33 -4.29
C LEU A 176 16.81 16.87 -5.39
N MET A 177 17.44 15.71 -5.25
CA MET A 177 18.35 15.18 -6.27
C MET A 177 17.63 14.97 -7.60
N SER A 178 16.45 14.35 -7.58
CA SER A 178 15.60 14.16 -8.75
C SER A 178 15.18 15.50 -9.38
N GLN A 179 14.94 16.53 -8.58
CA GLN A 179 14.56 17.87 -9.06
C GLN A 179 15.70 18.55 -9.83
N PHE A 180 16.96 18.23 -9.53
CA PHE A 180 18.12 18.70 -10.32
C PHE A 180 18.34 17.83 -11.57
N ILE A 181 18.20 16.52 -11.47
CA ILE A 181 18.41 15.56 -12.57
C ILE A 181 17.36 15.73 -13.69
N SER A 182 16.10 15.87 -13.31
CA SER A 182 14.96 15.82 -14.21
C SER A 182 14.80 17.10 -15.03
N PRO A 183 14.74 17.01 -16.37
CA PRO A 183 14.44 18.17 -17.21
C PRO A 183 12.99 18.66 -17.03
N TYR A 184 12.11 17.82 -16.46
CA TYR A 184 10.74 18.20 -16.07
C TYR A 184 10.76 19.27 -14.97
N TYR A 185 11.63 19.15 -13.96
CA TYR A 185 11.74 20.10 -12.85
C TYR A 185 12.82 21.17 -13.06
N ASN A 186 13.99 20.80 -13.60
CA ASN A 186 15.14 21.67 -13.70
C ASN A 186 15.05 22.60 -14.93
N LYS A 187 14.72 23.85 -14.70
CA LYS A 187 14.66 24.92 -15.72
C LYS A 187 15.76 25.98 -15.54
N ARG A 188 16.83 25.63 -14.80
CA ARG A 188 17.98 26.54 -14.60
C ARG A 188 18.73 26.75 -15.90
N THR A 189 19.34 27.94 -16.00
CA THR A 189 20.18 28.37 -17.14
C THR A 189 21.65 28.61 -16.74
N ASP A 190 21.97 28.33 -15.47
CA ASP A 190 23.33 28.41 -14.93
C ASP A 190 24.04 27.03 -15.01
N GLU A 191 25.20 26.93 -14.34
CA GLU A 191 26.04 25.72 -14.31
C GLU A 191 25.36 24.48 -13.68
N PHE A 192 24.17 24.60 -13.10
CA PHE A 192 23.38 23.50 -12.51
C PHE A 192 22.15 23.13 -13.34
N GLY A 193 22.00 23.64 -14.57
CA GLY A 193 20.86 23.37 -15.43
C GLY A 193 21.17 23.42 -16.93
N GLY A 194 20.16 23.14 -17.74
CA GLY A 194 20.28 23.06 -19.20
C GLY A 194 20.81 21.69 -19.66
N SER A 195 22.09 21.54 -19.92
CA SER A 195 22.68 20.28 -20.41
C SER A 195 22.58 19.14 -19.39
N VAL A 196 22.68 17.90 -19.83
CA VAL A 196 22.73 16.72 -18.96
C VAL A 196 23.85 16.88 -17.92
N GLU A 197 25.06 17.21 -18.35
CA GLU A 197 26.21 17.44 -17.47
C GLU A 197 25.91 18.45 -16.36
N ASN A 198 25.31 19.58 -16.70
CA ASN A 198 24.99 20.63 -15.73
C ASN A 198 23.90 20.18 -14.74
N ARG A 199 22.87 19.49 -15.23
CA ARG A 199 21.83 18.93 -14.34
C ARG A 199 22.41 17.90 -13.36
N LEU A 200 23.43 17.16 -13.77
CA LEU A 200 24.10 16.15 -12.96
C LEU A 200 25.22 16.71 -12.07
N ARG A 201 25.60 17.96 -12.22
CA ARG A 201 26.67 18.59 -11.44
C ARG A 201 26.43 18.51 -9.93
N PHE A 202 25.25 18.94 -9.47
CA PHE A 202 24.91 18.84 -8.04
C PHE A 202 24.87 17.38 -7.54
N PRO A 203 24.14 16.43 -8.16
CA PRO A 203 24.19 15.03 -7.78
C PRO A 203 25.60 14.43 -7.75
N ARG A 204 26.43 14.73 -8.76
CA ARG A 204 27.82 14.26 -8.81
C ARG A 204 28.63 14.80 -7.63
N MET A 205 28.55 16.10 -7.33
CA MET A 205 29.25 16.71 -6.18
C MET A 205 28.81 16.08 -4.86
N VAL A 206 27.52 15.73 -4.70
CA VAL A 206 27.03 15.01 -3.52
C VAL A 206 27.66 13.63 -3.42
N LEU A 207 27.66 12.83 -4.48
CA LEU A 207 28.25 11.49 -4.48
C LEU A 207 29.76 11.51 -4.24
N GLU A 208 30.45 12.48 -4.80
CA GLU A 208 31.89 12.70 -4.56
C GLU A 208 32.17 13.03 -3.09
N GLU A 209 31.39 13.96 -2.48
CA GLU A 209 31.54 14.31 -1.07
C GLU A 209 31.17 13.14 -0.15
N VAL A 210 30.12 12.39 -0.46
CA VAL A 210 29.75 11.15 0.26
C VAL A 210 30.92 10.14 0.18
N ARG A 211 31.42 9.83 -1.01
CA ARG A 211 32.53 8.90 -1.21
C ARG A 211 33.79 9.31 -0.45
N LYS A 212 34.13 10.59 -0.46
CA LYS A 212 35.25 11.14 0.30
C LYS A 212 35.11 10.90 1.82
N ASN A 213 33.89 11.03 2.36
CA ASN A 213 33.64 10.85 3.79
C ASN A 213 33.58 9.38 4.22
N VAL A 214 33.07 8.46 3.39
CA VAL A 214 32.93 7.04 3.75
C VAL A 214 34.09 6.16 3.25
N GLY A 215 34.93 6.68 2.37
CA GLY A 215 36.09 5.95 1.80
C GLY A 215 35.70 4.93 0.71
N PRO A 216 36.68 4.21 0.13
CA PRO A 216 36.48 3.42 -1.08
C PRO A 216 35.74 2.09 -0.87
N TRP A 217 35.69 1.59 0.35
CA TRP A 217 35.16 0.26 0.64
C TRP A 217 33.73 0.22 1.18
N PHE A 218 33.19 1.36 1.58
CA PHE A 218 31.83 1.47 2.06
C PHE A 218 30.84 1.53 0.88
N PRO A 219 29.87 0.60 0.76
CA PRO A 219 28.97 0.58 -0.37
C PRO A 219 28.07 1.80 -0.45
N ILE A 220 28.01 2.42 -1.61
CA ILE A 220 27.07 3.49 -1.96
C ILE A 220 26.03 2.93 -2.93
N ILE A 221 24.79 2.94 -2.51
CA ILE A 221 23.62 2.61 -3.32
C ILE A 221 23.01 3.91 -3.86
N VAL A 222 22.63 3.93 -5.12
CA VAL A 222 21.91 5.09 -5.69
C VAL A 222 20.53 4.64 -6.15
N ARG A 223 19.49 5.26 -5.56
CA ARG A 223 18.11 5.00 -5.95
C ARG A 223 17.65 6.00 -6.99
N ILE A 224 17.16 5.50 -8.13
CA ILE A 224 16.77 6.28 -9.31
C ILE A 224 15.32 6.02 -9.72
N SER A 225 14.72 6.99 -10.43
CA SER A 225 13.52 6.80 -11.24
C SER A 225 13.97 6.56 -12.68
N ALA A 226 14.09 5.28 -13.08
CA ALA A 226 14.63 4.92 -14.40
C ALA A 226 13.78 5.40 -15.57
N GLU A 227 12.47 5.52 -15.37
CA GLU A 227 11.54 6.22 -16.25
C GLU A 227 10.67 7.15 -15.41
N GLU A 228 10.61 8.42 -15.76
CA GLU A 228 9.84 9.40 -14.97
C GLU A 228 8.34 9.35 -15.26
N ARG A 229 7.95 8.80 -16.42
CA ARG A 229 6.54 8.62 -16.84
C ARG A 229 5.72 9.92 -16.83
N VAL A 230 6.36 11.03 -17.20
CA VAL A 230 5.73 12.34 -17.37
C VAL A 230 6.21 12.96 -18.68
N PRO A 231 5.37 13.74 -19.39
CA PRO A 231 5.82 14.46 -20.60
C PRO A 231 6.97 15.40 -20.29
N GLY A 232 8.08 15.29 -21.03
CA GLY A 232 9.29 16.09 -20.83
C GLY A 232 10.15 15.66 -19.62
N GLY A 233 9.86 14.51 -19.03
CA GLY A 233 10.74 13.84 -18.05
C GLY A 233 11.71 12.87 -18.72
N ASN A 234 12.62 12.30 -17.92
CA ASN A 234 13.60 11.33 -18.43
C ASN A 234 12.93 10.00 -18.83
N THR A 235 13.30 9.50 -20.00
CA THR A 235 13.06 8.13 -20.48
C THR A 235 14.12 7.19 -19.90
N LEU A 236 14.01 5.88 -20.20
CA LEU A 236 15.04 4.92 -19.81
C LEU A 236 16.38 5.21 -20.51
N GLU A 237 16.34 5.61 -21.77
CA GLU A 237 17.52 5.97 -22.56
C GLU A 237 18.22 7.20 -21.95
N ASP A 238 17.47 8.26 -21.62
CA ASP A 238 18.00 9.45 -20.93
C ASP A 238 18.62 9.06 -19.59
N THR A 239 18.01 8.14 -18.87
CA THR A 239 18.53 7.64 -17.59
C THR A 239 19.85 6.90 -17.76
N LEU A 240 19.93 6.02 -18.75
CA LEU A 240 21.17 5.32 -19.05
C LEU A 240 22.31 6.31 -19.45
N GLU A 241 21.99 7.40 -20.15
CA GLU A 241 22.94 8.44 -20.49
C GLU A 241 23.42 9.19 -19.23
N TYR A 242 22.50 9.72 -18.42
CA TYR A 242 22.89 10.54 -17.28
C TYR A 242 23.62 9.75 -16.18
N LEU A 243 23.36 8.45 -16.03
CA LEU A 243 24.05 7.62 -15.05
C LEU A 243 25.55 7.48 -15.34
N GLU A 244 26.01 7.68 -16.59
CA GLU A 244 27.44 7.68 -16.91
C GLU A 244 28.21 8.76 -16.14
N TYR A 245 27.57 9.89 -15.79
CA TYR A 245 28.16 10.96 -15.00
C TYR A 245 28.29 10.62 -13.50
N LEU A 246 27.57 9.60 -13.01
CA LEU A 246 27.50 9.23 -11.60
C LEU A 246 28.16 7.89 -11.30
N ASP A 247 28.33 7.03 -12.30
CA ASP A 247 28.66 5.61 -12.14
C ASP A 247 29.95 5.35 -11.35
N GLU A 248 30.97 6.18 -11.50
CA GLU A 248 32.26 6.01 -10.79
C GLU A 248 32.13 5.98 -9.25
N PHE A 249 31.08 6.62 -8.69
CA PHE A 249 30.83 6.69 -7.25
C PHE A 249 29.89 5.60 -6.74
N VAL A 250 29.18 4.92 -7.63
CA VAL A 250 28.09 4.00 -7.30
C VAL A 250 28.60 2.56 -7.23
N ASP A 251 28.13 1.80 -6.24
CA ASP A 251 28.46 0.38 -6.09
C ASP A 251 27.26 -0.53 -6.41
N MET A 252 26.04 -0.01 -6.28
CA MET A 252 24.80 -0.72 -6.58
C MET A 252 23.70 0.29 -6.91
N TYR A 253 22.79 -0.07 -7.82
CA TYR A 253 21.63 0.75 -8.13
C TYR A 253 20.34 0.16 -7.53
N ASP A 254 19.49 1.01 -6.93
CA ASP A 254 18.08 0.69 -6.63
C ASP A 254 17.20 1.31 -7.72
N VAL A 255 16.75 0.47 -8.65
CA VAL A 255 16.06 0.89 -9.87
C VAL A 255 14.56 0.95 -9.63
N SER A 256 14.04 2.17 -9.51
CA SER A 256 12.62 2.49 -9.34
C SER A 256 12.07 3.19 -10.59
N CYS A 257 10.87 3.79 -10.47
CA CYS A 257 10.16 4.44 -11.57
C CYS A 257 9.25 5.56 -11.04
N GLY A 258 8.91 6.50 -11.91
CA GLY A 258 7.90 7.53 -11.67
C GLY A 258 8.36 8.73 -10.85
N LEU A 259 7.55 9.76 -10.95
CA LEU A 259 7.61 11.01 -10.17
C LEU A 259 6.29 11.22 -9.42
N ASN A 260 6.16 12.29 -8.64
CA ASN A 260 4.89 12.60 -7.96
C ASN A 260 3.69 12.78 -8.92
N PRO A 261 3.83 13.38 -10.13
CA PRO A 261 2.71 13.43 -11.07
C PRO A 261 2.35 12.06 -11.68
N SER A 262 3.25 11.08 -11.66
CA SER A 262 3.07 9.70 -12.14
C SER A 262 3.13 8.69 -10.98
N LEU A 263 2.49 9.02 -9.87
CA LEU A 263 2.60 8.32 -8.58
C LEU A 263 2.17 6.84 -8.64
N GLN A 264 1.25 6.48 -9.56
CA GLN A 264 0.80 5.09 -9.80
C GLN A 264 1.91 4.18 -10.33
N TYR A 265 3.00 4.73 -10.88
CA TYR A 265 4.20 4.01 -11.31
C TYR A 265 5.32 4.05 -10.26
N GLN A 266 5.33 5.08 -9.42
CA GLN A 266 6.26 5.15 -8.29
C GLN A 266 5.87 4.16 -7.18
N ILE A 267 4.58 4.13 -6.85
CA ILE A 267 3.97 3.21 -5.88
C ILE A 267 2.96 2.36 -6.64
N ASP A 268 3.39 1.19 -7.06
CA ASP A 268 2.65 0.36 -7.99
C ASP A 268 1.18 0.21 -7.61
N SER A 269 0.28 0.54 -8.54
CA SER A 269 -1.14 0.26 -8.41
C SER A 269 -1.43 -1.25 -8.56
N ASN A 270 -2.66 -1.65 -8.23
CA ASN A 270 -3.09 -3.04 -8.40
C ASN A 270 -3.19 -3.50 -9.86
N PHE A 271 -3.20 -2.56 -10.82
CA PHE A 271 -3.25 -2.84 -12.27
C PHE A 271 -1.91 -3.29 -12.84
N LEU A 272 -0.80 -2.94 -12.17
CA LEU A 272 0.53 -3.29 -12.63
C LEU A 272 0.87 -4.72 -12.18
N PRO A 273 1.28 -5.61 -13.10
CA PRO A 273 1.61 -6.99 -12.75
C PRO A 273 2.82 -7.07 -11.81
N ASP A 274 2.97 -8.22 -11.15
CA ASP A 274 4.14 -8.50 -10.31
C ASP A 274 5.40 -8.54 -11.20
N GLY A 275 6.43 -7.77 -10.84
CA GLY A 275 7.70 -7.70 -11.58
C GLY A 275 7.69 -6.85 -12.86
N TRP A 276 6.65 -6.09 -13.13
CA TRP A 276 6.39 -5.38 -14.39
C TRP A 276 7.54 -4.49 -14.89
N ARG A 277 8.39 -3.99 -14.01
CA ARG A 277 9.48 -3.06 -14.34
C ARG A 277 10.89 -3.65 -14.23
N SER A 278 11.03 -4.99 -14.19
CA SER A 278 12.35 -5.65 -14.13
C SER A 278 13.24 -5.31 -15.34
N TYR A 279 12.64 -5.03 -16.50
CA TYR A 279 13.36 -4.61 -17.70
C TYR A 279 14.21 -3.34 -17.53
N MET A 280 13.75 -2.41 -16.69
CA MET A 280 14.51 -1.20 -16.36
C MET A 280 15.78 -1.55 -15.57
N ALA A 281 15.66 -2.45 -14.59
CA ALA A 281 16.81 -2.95 -13.83
C ALA A 281 17.79 -3.71 -14.75
N ARG A 282 17.27 -4.54 -15.66
CA ARG A 282 18.07 -5.25 -16.65
C ARG A 282 18.87 -4.28 -17.52
N ALA A 283 18.26 -3.22 -18.03
CA ALA A 283 18.94 -2.22 -18.86
C ALA A 283 20.10 -1.53 -18.10
N VAL A 284 19.87 -1.11 -16.84
CA VAL A 284 20.90 -0.51 -15.99
C VAL A 284 22.04 -1.51 -15.72
N LYS A 285 21.71 -2.74 -15.35
CA LYS A 285 22.67 -3.80 -15.08
C LYS A 285 23.53 -4.13 -16.31
N ASP A 286 22.90 -4.23 -17.48
CA ASP A 286 23.60 -4.57 -18.72
C ASP A 286 24.57 -3.48 -19.15
N LYS A 287 24.26 -2.21 -18.90
CA LYS A 287 25.14 -1.09 -19.24
C LYS A 287 26.28 -0.94 -18.25
N PHE A 288 26.01 -0.92 -16.94
CA PHE A 288 26.99 -0.54 -15.93
C PHE A 288 27.68 -1.74 -15.27
N LYS A 289 27.20 -2.97 -15.50
CA LYS A 289 27.76 -4.21 -14.93
C LYS A 289 27.85 -4.20 -13.39
N LYS A 290 26.95 -3.46 -12.74
CA LYS A 290 26.84 -3.38 -11.27
C LYS A 290 25.59 -4.10 -10.79
N PRO A 291 25.59 -4.58 -9.53
CA PRO A 291 24.40 -5.17 -8.95
C PRO A 291 23.21 -4.20 -8.92
N VAL A 292 22.01 -4.73 -9.11
CA VAL A 292 20.79 -3.95 -9.10
C VAL A 292 19.76 -4.49 -8.11
N ILE A 293 19.13 -3.58 -7.37
CA ILE A 293 17.89 -3.82 -6.65
C ILE A 293 16.74 -3.35 -7.55
N ASN A 294 15.63 -4.08 -7.57
CA ASN A 294 14.41 -3.61 -8.21
C ASN A 294 13.19 -3.98 -7.37
N ALA A 295 12.28 -3.04 -7.18
CA ALA A 295 10.98 -3.24 -6.57
C ALA A 295 9.90 -3.10 -7.65
N GLY A 296 8.88 -3.96 -7.66
CA GLY A 296 7.83 -3.96 -8.69
C GLY A 296 6.66 -4.87 -8.32
N ASN A 297 5.91 -4.55 -7.28
CA ASN A 297 4.79 -5.38 -6.81
C ASN A 297 5.17 -6.81 -6.40
N TYR A 298 6.43 -7.11 -6.14
CA TYR A 298 6.86 -8.45 -5.74
C TYR A 298 6.20 -8.88 -4.42
N ARG A 299 5.56 -10.07 -4.43
CA ARG A 299 4.82 -10.64 -3.30
C ARG A 299 4.69 -12.16 -3.39
N ASP A 300 4.81 -12.73 -4.60
CA ASP A 300 4.73 -14.15 -4.87
C ASP A 300 6.13 -14.74 -5.03
N PRO A 301 6.52 -15.79 -4.27
CA PRO A 301 7.87 -16.36 -4.36
C PRO A 301 8.20 -16.93 -5.75
N LYS A 302 7.22 -17.41 -6.50
CA LYS A 302 7.43 -17.90 -7.87
C LYS A 302 7.87 -16.79 -8.82
N VAL A 303 7.27 -15.60 -8.69
CA VAL A 303 7.64 -14.43 -9.50
C VAL A 303 9.01 -13.92 -9.08
N VAL A 304 9.30 -13.91 -7.79
CA VAL A 304 10.61 -13.51 -7.23
C VAL A 304 11.71 -14.42 -7.72
N GLU A 305 11.54 -15.73 -7.63
CA GLU A 305 12.51 -16.71 -8.15
C GLU A 305 12.76 -16.52 -9.64
N LYS A 306 11.68 -16.43 -10.42
CA LYS A 306 11.77 -16.27 -11.88
C LYS A 306 12.56 -15.04 -12.31
N VAL A 307 12.37 -13.89 -11.65
CA VAL A 307 13.09 -12.65 -12.01
C VAL A 307 14.56 -12.72 -11.61
N LEU A 308 14.90 -13.46 -10.56
CA LEU A 308 16.29 -13.73 -10.19
C LEU A 308 16.95 -14.73 -11.15
N GLU A 309 16.23 -15.77 -11.57
CA GLU A 309 16.70 -16.77 -12.57
C GLU A 309 16.95 -16.13 -13.93
N SER A 310 16.10 -15.19 -14.38
CA SER A 310 16.30 -14.46 -15.64
C SER A 310 17.55 -13.57 -15.63
N GLY A 311 18.05 -13.25 -14.42
CA GLY A 311 19.18 -12.35 -14.24
C GLY A 311 18.87 -10.87 -14.47
N ASP A 312 17.57 -10.50 -14.61
CA ASP A 312 17.16 -9.10 -14.76
C ASP A 312 17.45 -8.28 -13.51
N VAL A 313 17.40 -8.94 -12.35
CA VAL A 313 17.56 -8.33 -11.04
C VAL A 313 18.53 -9.17 -10.21
N ASP A 314 19.36 -8.53 -9.38
CA ASP A 314 20.25 -9.23 -8.46
C ASP A 314 19.68 -9.37 -7.06
N ILE A 315 18.88 -8.37 -6.64
CA ILE A 315 18.20 -8.33 -5.35
C ILE A 315 16.78 -7.84 -5.57
N VAL A 316 15.80 -8.60 -5.12
CA VAL A 316 14.39 -8.19 -5.19
C VAL A 316 14.04 -7.29 -4.02
N GLY A 317 13.64 -6.07 -4.34
CA GLY A 317 13.16 -5.08 -3.40
C GLY A 317 11.69 -5.29 -3.05
N MET A 318 11.40 -5.50 -1.77
CA MET A 318 10.04 -5.62 -1.25
C MET A 318 9.74 -4.48 -0.27
N GLY A 319 8.76 -3.65 -0.62
CA GLY A 319 8.20 -2.66 0.30
C GLY A 319 6.93 -3.20 0.96
N ARG A 320 5.80 -3.01 0.28
CA ARG A 320 4.46 -3.37 0.78
C ARG A 320 4.30 -4.87 1.07
N GLY A 321 5.04 -5.73 0.34
CA GLY A 321 5.07 -7.18 0.62
C GLY A 321 5.51 -7.47 2.05
N LEU A 322 6.57 -6.77 2.54
CA LEU A 322 7.08 -6.92 3.89
C LEU A 322 6.30 -6.10 4.94
N ILE A 323 5.47 -5.13 4.55
CA ILE A 323 4.45 -4.56 5.44
C ILE A 323 3.36 -5.61 5.72
N ALA A 324 2.87 -6.25 4.67
CA ALA A 324 1.83 -7.26 4.78
C ALA A 324 2.32 -8.52 5.52
N GLU A 325 3.52 -9.00 5.21
CA GLU A 325 4.10 -10.22 5.79
C GLU A 325 5.57 -10.01 6.21
N PRO A 326 5.84 -9.66 7.46
CA PRO A 326 7.22 -9.48 7.93
C PRO A 326 8.03 -10.78 7.95
N ASN A 327 7.39 -11.94 8.01
CA ASN A 327 8.01 -13.27 8.02
C ASN A 327 8.09 -13.90 6.62
N TRP A 328 7.94 -13.12 5.55
CA TRP A 328 7.87 -13.61 4.18
C TRP A 328 9.03 -14.56 3.84
N VAL A 329 10.28 -14.15 4.14
CA VAL A 329 11.49 -14.93 3.81
C VAL A 329 11.50 -16.26 4.54
N LYS A 330 11.24 -16.27 5.86
CA LYS A 330 11.19 -17.51 6.66
C LYS A 330 10.09 -18.46 6.21
N LYS A 331 8.90 -17.94 5.91
CA LYS A 331 7.79 -18.77 5.43
C LYS A 331 8.12 -19.43 4.09
N VAL A 332 8.75 -18.69 3.18
CA VAL A 332 9.22 -19.23 1.89
C VAL A 332 10.33 -20.27 2.10
N GLU A 333 11.26 -20.02 3.00
CA GLU A 333 12.32 -20.97 3.36
C GLU A 333 11.78 -22.29 3.91
N ASN A 334 10.71 -22.19 4.72
CA ASN A 334 10.06 -23.34 5.36
C ASN A 334 9.06 -24.07 4.46
N GLY A 335 8.73 -23.56 3.26
CA GLY A 335 7.68 -24.10 2.39
C GLY A 335 6.25 -23.82 2.88
N GLU A 336 6.05 -22.70 3.59
CA GLU A 336 4.77 -22.25 4.16
C GLU A 336 4.13 -21.14 3.30
N GLU A 337 4.18 -21.28 1.97
CA GLU A 337 3.71 -20.21 1.04
C GLU A 337 2.20 -19.97 1.13
N ASP A 338 1.43 -20.98 1.51
CA ASP A 338 0.00 -20.88 1.74
C ASP A 338 -0.36 -20.01 2.95
N LEU A 339 0.60 -19.84 3.90
CA LEU A 339 0.49 -18.93 5.02
C LEU A 339 1.04 -17.53 4.73
N LEU A 340 1.47 -17.23 3.51
CA LEU A 340 1.89 -15.88 3.14
C LEU A 340 0.69 -14.94 3.07
N ARG A 341 0.71 -13.91 3.91
CA ARG A 341 -0.22 -12.78 3.85
C ARG A 341 0.22 -11.84 2.73
N LYS A 342 -0.12 -12.19 1.49
CA LYS A 342 0.34 -11.43 0.30
C LYS A 342 -0.27 -10.03 0.28
N CYS A 343 0.54 -9.03 -0.09
CA CYS A 343 0.06 -7.67 -0.32
C CYS A 343 -0.96 -7.66 -1.48
N ILE A 344 -2.12 -7.07 -1.28
CA ILE A 344 -3.17 -6.93 -2.31
C ILE A 344 -3.05 -5.63 -3.13
N SER A 345 -1.99 -4.87 -2.96
CA SER A 345 -1.68 -3.61 -3.66
C SER A 345 -2.78 -2.54 -3.59
N CYS A 346 -3.55 -2.52 -2.50
CA CYS A 346 -4.67 -1.60 -2.29
C CYS A 346 -4.27 -0.17 -1.96
N ASN A 347 -3.04 0.08 -1.56
CA ASN A 347 -2.47 1.38 -1.16
C ASN A 347 -3.18 2.11 0.00
N VAL A 348 -4.24 1.59 0.56
CA VAL A 348 -5.14 2.24 1.54
C VAL A 348 -4.41 2.61 2.84
N GLY A 349 -3.90 1.62 3.57
CA GLY A 349 -3.33 1.82 4.91
C GLY A 349 -1.87 2.29 4.88
N CYS A 350 -1.12 1.97 3.86
CA CYS A 350 0.29 2.38 3.72
C CYS A 350 0.41 3.76 3.06
N ALA A 351 0.45 3.82 1.73
CA ALA A 351 0.63 5.06 0.99
C ALA A 351 -0.52 6.06 1.21
N GLY A 352 -1.77 5.59 1.27
CA GLY A 352 -2.94 6.43 1.52
C GLY A 352 -2.86 7.14 2.88
N ASN A 353 -2.47 6.43 3.94
CA ASN A 353 -2.27 7.06 5.24
C ASN A 353 -1.11 8.06 5.23
N ARG A 354 0.06 7.64 4.74
CA ARG A 354 1.26 8.49 4.79
C ARG A 354 1.14 9.70 3.87
N ILE A 355 0.85 9.49 2.59
CA ILE A 355 0.87 10.53 1.56
C ILE A 355 -0.46 11.31 1.55
N GLY A 356 -1.58 10.59 1.66
CA GLY A 356 -2.90 11.19 1.54
C GLY A 356 -3.31 12.02 2.76
N VAL A 357 -3.02 11.53 3.97
CA VAL A 357 -3.52 12.15 5.22
C VAL A 357 -2.46 12.33 6.30
N ASN A 358 -1.18 12.14 5.99
CA ASN A 358 -0.03 12.32 6.90
C ASN A 358 -0.19 11.56 8.23
N ARG A 359 -0.65 10.32 8.18
CA ARG A 359 -0.79 9.42 9.33
C ARG A 359 0.27 8.31 9.28
N PRO A 360 0.56 7.67 10.41
CA PRO A 360 1.35 6.44 10.44
C PRO A 360 0.80 5.38 9.49
N ILE A 361 1.69 4.60 8.87
CA ILE A 361 1.26 3.51 7.99
C ILE A 361 0.51 2.44 8.78
N ARG A 362 -0.43 1.79 8.06
CA ARG A 362 -1.17 0.59 8.45
C ARG A 362 -1.24 -0.36 7.26
N CYS A 363 -1.81 -1.53 7.45
CA CYS A 363 -2.01 -2.48 6.36
C CYS A 363 -3.42 -3.07 6.39
N THR A 364 -4.02 -3.17 5.22
CA THR A 364 -5.37 -3.73 5.06
C THR A 364 -5.45 -5.20 5.46
N VAL A 365 -4.42 -5.97 5.13
CA VAL A 365 -4.40 -7.42 5.38
C VAL A 365 -3.57 -7.81 6.61
N ASN A 366 -2.84 -6.88 7.21
CA ASN A 366 -2.06 -7.11 8.44
C ASN A 366 -2.48 -6.13 9.54
N PRO A 367 -3.44 -6.49 10.39
CA PRO A 367 -3.93 -5.60 11.45
C PRO A 367 -2.91 -5.33 12.56
N ALA A 368 -1.80 -6.08 12.63
CA ALA A 368 -0.72 -5.86 13.59
C ALA A 368 0.19 -4.66 13.23
N VAL A 369 0.04 -4.06 12.05
CA VAL A 369 0.74 -2.82 11.67
C VAL A 369 -0.08 -1.60 12.14
N PRO A 370 0.49 -0.63 12.84
CA PRO A 370 1.91 -0.32 13.09
C PRO A 370 2.50 -1.00 14.33
N GLU A 371 1.72 -1.67 15.08
CA GLU A 371 2.03 -2.00 16.47
C GLU A 371 2.80 -3.31 16.60
N GLY A 372 2.89 -4.07 15.52
CA GLY A 372 3.77 -5.21 15.35
C GLY A 372 3.91 -6.11 16.57
N ASP A 373 2.79 -6.61 17.10
CA ASP A 373 2.77 -7.41 18.31
C ASP A 373 3.33 -6.67 19.56
N ILE A 374 2.92 -5.39 19.76
CA ILE A 374 3.23 -4.65 20.99
C ILE A 374 2.64 -5.30 22.24
N TYR A 375 1.71 -6.22 22.06
CA TYR A 375 1.15 -7.02 23.14
C TYR A 375 1.44 -8.49 22.93
N LYS A 376 1.91 -9.15 23.97
CA LYS A 376 1.88 -10.61 24.04
C LYS A 376 0.50 -11.02 24.51
N ALA A 377 -0.30 -11.58 23.61
CA ALA A 377 -1.56 -12.21 24.00
C ALA A 377 -1.24 -13.54 24.72
N LEU A 378 -1.55 -13.59 26.00
CA LEU A 378 -1.52 -14.85 26.75
C LEU A 378 -2.68 -15.75 26.30
N LYS A 379 -2.57 -17.05 26.55
CA LYS A 379 -3.67 -17.97 26.33
C LYS A 379 -4.83 -17.61 27.28
N VAL A 380 -6.05 -17.91 26.84
CA VAL A 380 -7.23 -17.76 27.73
C VAL A 380 -7.04 -18.53 29.02
N ASN A 381 -7.45 -17.94 30.12
CA ASN A 381 -7.30 -18.49 31.47
C ASN A 381 -8.47 -19.40 31.90
N LYS A 382 -9.55 -19.40 31.13
CA LYS A 382 -10.74 -20.25 31.32
C LYS A 382 -11.35 -20.59 29.95
N ASN A 383 -12.21 -21.59 29.91
CA ASN A 383 -12.91 -21.96 28.68
C ASN A 383 -13.73 -20.76 28.15
N CYS A 384 -13.61 -20.51 26.85
CA CYS A 384 -14.32 -19.44 26.17
C CYS A 384 -14.83 -19.93 24.81
N ASN A 385 -16.12 -19.86 24.60
CA ASN A 385 -16.78 -20.20 23.34
C ASN A 385 -17.12 -18.91 22.57
N VAL A 386 -16.59 -18.79 21.38
CA VAL A 386 -16.84 -17.65 20.49
C VAL A 386 -17.63 -18.13 19.27
N VAL A 387 -18.79 -17.54 19.05
CA VAL A 387 -19.57 -17.80 17.83
C VAL A 387 -19.45 -16.62 16.89
N VAL A 388 -18.99 -16.84 15.67
CA VAL A 388 -18.83 -15.81 14.64
C VAL A 388 -19.90 -15.97 13.58
N VAL A 389 -20.70 -14.93 13.36
CA VAL A 389 -21.76 -14.89 12.37
C VAL A 389 -21.26 -14.16 11.13
N GLY A 390 -21.01 -14.94 10.06
CA GLY A 390 -20.44 -14.45 8.80
C GLY A 390 -18.93 -14.68 8.70
N ALA A 391 -18.51 -15.41 7.67
CA ALA A 391 -17.11 -15.74 7.36
C ALA A 391 -16.46 -14.76 6.38
N GLY A 392 -16.84 -13.47 6.40
CA GLY A 392 -16.15 -12.42 5.69
C GLY A 392 -14.76 -12.17 6.26
N THR A 393 -13.97 -11.27 5.66
CA THR A 393 -12.58 -10.99 6.09
C THR A 393 -12.49 -10.54 7.55
N ALA A 394 -13.44 -9.75 8.06
CA ALA A 394 -13.49 -9.32 9.45
C ALA A 394 -13.81 -10.47 10.41
N GLY A 395 -14.83 -11.27 10.09
CA GLY A 395 -15.23 -12.43 10.90
C GLY A 395 -14.15 -13.49 10.97
N MET A 396 -13.51 -13.80 9.83
CA MET A 396 -12.42 -14.78 9.79
C MET A 396 -11.16 -14.29 10.54
N GLU A 397 -10.83 -12.98 10.48
CA GLU A 397 -9.74 -12.44 11.29
C GLU A 397 -10.03 -12.56 12.78
N ALA A 398 -11.27 -12.23 13.21
CA ALA A 398 -11.69 -12.42 14.60
C ALA A 398 -11.65 -13.90 15.01
N ALA A 399 -12.16 -14.79 14.17
CA ALA A 399 -12.19 -16.23 14.42
C ALA A 399 -10.79 -16.81 14.61
N CYS A 400 -9.89 -16.56 13.66
CA CYS A 400 -8.50 -17.04 13.76
C CYS A 400 -7.79 -16.46 14.99
N THR A 401 -7.96 -15.15 15.26
CA THR A 401 -7.32 -14.47 16.39
C THR A 401 -7.80 -15.04 17.73
N ALA A 402 -9.10 -15.27 17.90
CA ALA A 402 -9.66 -15.87 19.12
C ALA A 402 -9.21 -17.33 19.31
N ALA A 403 -9.17 -18.11 18.22
CA ALA A 403 -8.71 -19.50 18.28
C ALA A 403 -7.21 -19.60 18.60
N GLU A 404 -6.37 -18.71 18.08
CA GLU A 404 -4.93 -18.65 18.38
C GLU A 404 -4.62 -18.44 19.86
N VAL A 405 -5.47 -17.71 20.59
CA VAL A 405 -5.31 -17.54 22.04
C VAL A 405 -6.00 -18.64 22.86
N GLY A 406 -6.72 -19.57 22.20
CA GLY A 406 -7.23 -20.79 22.81
C GLY A 406 -8.74 -20.84 23.05
N CYS A 407 -9.53 -19.90 22.51
CA CYS A 407 -10.98 -19.99 22.52
C CYS A 407 -11.46 -21.16 21.62
N ASN A 408 -12.60 -21.79 21.94
CA ASN A 408 -13.32 -22.62 20.98
C ASN A 408 -14.13 -21.72 20.07
N VAL A 409 -13.91 -21.79 18.77
CA VAL A 409 -14.52 -20.87 17.81
C VAL A 409 -15.41 -21.61 16.82
N PHE A 410 -16.63 -21.11 16.63
CA PHE A 410 -17.65 -21.65 15.74
C PHE A 410 -18.08 -20.58 14.75
N VAL A 411 -17.74 -20.73 13.47
CA VAL A 411 -18.08 -19.78 12.41
C VAL A 411 -19.29 -20.31 11.64
N LEU A 412 -20.34 -19.50 11.54
CA LEU A 412 -21.53 -19.81 10.75
C LEU A 412 -21.56 -18.93 9.50
N GLU A 413 -21.51 -19.54 8.32
CA GLU A 413 -21.52 -18.86 7.02
C GLU A 413 -22.63 -19.43 6.13
N LYS A 414 -23.49 -18.54 5.62
CA LYS A 414 -24.61 -18.94 4.75
C LYS A 414 -24.19 -19.41 3.35
N ASN A 415 -23.06 -18.91 2.85
CA ASN A 415 -22.51 -19.28 1.55
C ASN A 415 -21.66 -20.56 1.66
N ASP A 416 -21.28 -21.11 0.51
CA ASP A 416 -20.44 -22.29 0.37
C ASP A 416 -18.92 -22.00 0.50
N HIS A 417 -18.54 -20.74 0.73
CA HIS A 417 -17.15 -20.29 0.81
C HIS A 417 -16.97 -19.15 1.83
N ILE A 418 -15.72 -18.96 2.26
CA ILE A 418 -15.31 -17.84 3.12
C ILE A 418 -14.85 -16.63 2.32
N GLY A 419 -14.61 -15.51 3.02
CA GLY A 419 -14.03 -14.27 2.48
C GLY A 419 -15.05 -13.22 2.09
N GLY A 420 -16.33 -13.57 2.01
CA GLY A 420 -17.42 -12.63 1.77
C GLY A 420 -17.21 -11.77 0.53
N LEU A 421 -17.39 -10.44 0.65
CA LEU A 421 -17.24 -9.51 -0.47
C LEU A 421 -15.84 -9.49 -1.09
N SER A 422 -14.78 -9.81 -0.34
CA SER A 422 -13.41 -9.87 -0.88
C SER A 422 -13.25 -10.99 -1.90
N THR A 423 -13.86 -12.15 -1.63
CA THR A 423 -13.90 -13.27 -2.60
C THR A 423 -14.77 -12.90 -3.79
N PHE A 424 -15.97 -12.38 -3.55
CA PHE A 424 -16.93 -12.03 -4.59
C PHE A 424 -16.38 -10.99 -5.60
N ILE A 425 -15.80 -9.88 -5.11
CA ILE A 425 -15.24 -8.84 -6.00
C ILE A 425 -14.01 -9.32 -6.77
N SER A 426 -13.30 -10.36 -6.28
CA SER A 426 -12.12 -10.91 -6.94
C SER A 426 -12.42 -11.61 -8.27
N ASP A 427 -13.68 -11.82 -8.60
CA ASP A 427 -14.11 -12.33 -9.90
C ASP A 427 -13.95 -11.28 -11.01
N LEU A 428 -13.86 -9.99 -10.65
CA LEU A 428 -13.50 -8.97 -11.62
C LEU A 428 -12.01 -9.09 -12.01
N PRO A 429 -11.66 -9.02 -13.32
CA PRO A 429 -10.28 -9.19 -13.80
C PRO A 429 -9.27 -8.22 -13.17
N SER A 430 -9.68 -7.00 -12.85
CA SER A 430 -8.83 -6.00 -12.18
C SER A 430 -8.66 -6.24 -10.67
N LYS A 431 -9.43 -7.17 -10.07
CA LYS A 431 -9.48 -7.39 -8.61
C LYS A 431 -8.99 -8.77 -8.17
N THR A 432 -8.40 -9.55 -9.05
CA THR A 432 -7.98 -10.94 -8.78
C THR A 432 -7.09 -11.11 -7.54
N ARG A 433 -6.30 -10.07 -7.19
CA ARG A 433 -5.46 -10.07 -5.96
C ARG A 433 -6.27 -10.10 -4.66
N MET A 434 -7.55 -9.70 -4.70
CA MET A 434 -8.40 -9.64 -3.52
C MET A 434 -8.65 -11.02 -2.91
N LYS A 435 -8.61 -12.10 -3.72
CA LYS A 435 -8.77 -13.49 -3.22
C LYS A 435 -7.57 -14.03 -2.44
N ASP A 436 -6.41 -13.38 -2.50
CA ASP A 436 -5.22 -13.85 -1.78
C ASP A 436 -5.40 -13.73 -0.25
N PHE A 437 -6.15 -12.73 0.21
CA PHE A 437 -6.39 -12.57 1.63
C PHE A 437 -7.37 -13.61 2.21
N PRO A 438 -8.54 -13.88 1.61
CA PRO A 438 -9.37 -15.02 2.00
C PRO A 438 -8.63 -16.37 2.00
N LYS A 439 -7.81 -16.66 0.97
CA LYS A 439 -7.00 -17.88 0.92
C LYS A 439 -6.02 -17.99 2.09
N TYR A 440 -5.37 -16.88 2.45
CA TYR A 440 -4.51 -16.84 3.64
C TYR A 440 -5.31 -17.13 4.91
N LEU A 441 -6.50 -16.53 5.08
CA LEU A 441 -7.36 -16.77 6.25
C LEU A 441 -7.83 -18.21 6.33
N GLU A 442 -8.16 -18.83 5.20
CA GLU A 442 -8.50 -20.25 5.10
C GLU A 442 -7.34 -21.14 5.53
N ALA A 443 -6.15 -20.91 4.98
CA ALA A 443 -4.95 -21.67 5.33
C ALA A 443 -4.56 -21.50 6.81
N ARG A 444 -4.73 -20.29 7.37
CA ARG A 444 -4.52 -20.00 8.79
C ARG A 444 -5.53 -20.75 9.66
N ALA A 445 -6.81 -20.72 9.30
CA ALA A 445 -7.87 -21.42 10.01
C ALA A 445 -7.66 -22.94 10.00
N ALA A 446 -7.24 -23.54 8.88
CA ALA A 446 -6.99 -24.97 8.75
C ALA A 446 -5.92 -25.52 9.71
N ARG A 447 -5.07 -24.66 10.29
CA ARG A 447 -4.05 -25.04 11.29
C ARG A 447 -4.57 -24.98 12.75
N LEU A 448 -5.78 -24.50 12.96
CA LEU A 448 -6.36 -24.27 14.29
C LEU A 448 -7.38 -25.37 14.60
N LYS A 449 -7.03 -26.30 15.50
CA LYS A 449 -7.86 -27.46 15.86
C LYS A 449 -9.11 -27.11 16.65
N ASN A 450 -9.18 -25.92 17.21
CA ASN A 450 -10.26 -25.35 18.01
C ASN A 450 -11.12 -24.34 17.25
N LEU A 451 -10.99 -24.29 15.92
CA LEU A 451 -11.80 -23.46 15.03
C LEU A 451 -12.61 -24.35 14.09
N TYR A 452 -13.93 -24.17 14.08
CA TYR A 452 -14.89 -24.95 13.29
C TYR A 452 -15.67 -24.00 12.38
N ILE A 453 -15.67 -24.27 11.07
CA ILE A 453 -16.37 -23.46 10.06
C ILE A 453 -17.53 -24.27 9.49
N PHE A 454 -18.75 -23.73 9.61
CA PHE A 454 -19.98 -24.32 9.08
C PHE A 454 -20.44 -23.49 7.88
N LEU A 455 -20.11 -23.94 6.69
CA LEU A 455 -20.56 -23.37 5.42
C LEU A 455 -22.01 -23.79 5.12
N ASN A 456 -22.68 -23.12 4.19
CA ASN A 456 -24.10 -23.35 3.85
C ASN A 456 -25.00 -23.38 5.09
N THR A 457 -24.63 -22.57 6.11
CA THR A 457 -25.29 -22.57 7.40
C THR A 457 -25.73 -21.16 7.78
N GLU A 458 -27.01 -20.88 7.61
CA GLU A 458 -27.60 -19.63 8.07
C GLU A 458 -27.63 -19.59 9.61
N ALA A 459 -27.14 -18.49 10.15
CA ALA A 459 -27.12 -18.25 11.59
C ALA A 459 -28.53 -17.89 12.08
N THR A 460 -29.04 -18.68 13.02
CA THR A 460 -30.27 -18.38 13.76
C THR A 460 -29.98 -18.39 15.25
N VAL A 461 -30.82 -17.73 16.05
CA VAL A 461 -30.69 -17.70 17.52
C VAL A 461 -30.58 -19.11 18.10
N ASP A 462 -31.42 -20.04 17.64
CA ASP A 462 -31.45 -21.41 18.14
C ASP A 462 -30.15 -22.19 17.83
N LYS A 463 -29.58 -22.02 16.63
CA LYS A 463 -28.29 -22.63 16.29
C LYS A 463 -27.16 -22.05 17.14
N ILE A 464 -27.14 -20.73 17.32
CA ILE A 464 -26.12 -20.03 18.10
C ILE A 464 -26.17 -20.49 19.57
N LYS A 465 -27.35 -20.61 20.17
CA LYS A 465 -27.54 -21.11 21.56
C LYS A 465 -26.95 -22.52 21.80
N GLN A 466 -26.91 -23.37 20.77
CA GLN A 466 -26.35 -24.73 20.89
C GLN A 466 -24.85 -24.73 21.22
N PHE A 467 -24.11 -23.68 20.81
CA PHE A 467 -22.68 -23.53 21.09
C PHE A 467 -22.39 -22.89 22.45
N LYS A 468 -23.42 -22.49 23.20
CA LYS A 468 -23.29 -21.81 24.52
C LYS A 468 -22.26 -20.70 24.47
N PRO A 469 -22.47 -19.63 23.66
CA PRO A 469 -21.46 -18.63 23.42
C PRO A 469 -21.22 -17.75 24.65
N ASP A 470 -19.96 -17.48 24.95
CA ASP A 470 -19.54 -16.42 25.83
C ASP A 470 -19.44 -15.09 25.08
N ILE A 471 -19.02 -15.18 23.80
CA ILE A 471 -18.95 -14.03 22.90
C ILE A 471 -19.60 -14.40 21.56
N ILE A 472 -20.43 -13.50 21.04
CA ILE A 472 -20.98 -13.58 19.69
C ILE A 472 -20.36 -12.43 18.87
N VAL A 473 -19.70 -12.76 17.77
CA VAL A 473 -19.16 -11.78 16.81
C VAL A 473 -20.14 -11.65 15.65
N ASN A 474 -20.80 -10.49 15.55
CA ASN A 474 -21.67 -10.19 14.41
C ASN A 474 -20.85 -9.52 13.30
N SER A 475 -20.66 -10.23 12.17
CA SER A 475 -19.87 -9.79 11.01
C SER A 475 -20.58 -10.09 9.69
N THR A 476 -21.89 -9.85 9.64
CA THR A 476 -22.79 -10.14 8.52
C THR A 476 -22.64 -9.20 7.31
N GLY A 477 -21.77 -8.19 7.43
CA GLY A 477 -21.29 -7.37 6.32
C GLY A 477 -22.25 -6.28 5.84
N SER A 478 -22.26 -6.05 4.54
CA SER A 478 -23.02 -4.98 3.89
C SER A 478 -23.68 -5.42 2.58
N VAL A 479 -24.66 -4.64 2.14
CA VAL A 479 -25.36 -4.81 0.87
C VAL A 479 -25.38 -3.47 0.11
N PRO A 480 -25.61 -3.44 -1.22
CA PRO A 480 -25.72 -2.22 -1.98
C PRO A 480 -26.77 -1.27 -1.41
N LEU A 481 -26.43 0.01 -1.36
CA LEU A 481 -27.37 1.06 -0.96
C LEU A 481 -28.31 1.37 -2.13
N VAL A 482 -29.61 1.26 -1.89
CA VAL A 482 -30.67 1.65 -2.82
C VAL A 482 -31.50 2.73 -2.13
N PRO A 483 -31.18 4.01 -2.34
CA PRO A 483 -31.94 5.11 -1.74
C PRO A 483 -33.30 5.24 -2.38
N PRO A 484 -34.26 5.91 -1.72
CA PRO A 484 -35.66 6.06 -2.20
C PRO A 484 -35.77 7.12 -3.33
N ILE A 485 -34.99 6.91 -4.41
CA ILE A 485 -35.06 7.72 -5.62
C ILE A 485 -36.12 7.14 -6.54
N LYS A 486 -36.97 7.99 -7.10
CA LYS A 486 -38.09 7.61 -8.00
C LYS A 486 -37.59 6.68 -9.12
N GLY A 487 -38.18 5.51 -9.26
CA GLY A 487 -37.91 4.53 -10.29
C GLY A 487 -36.63 3.69 -10.05
N LEU A 488 -35.80 3.99 -9.04
CA LEU A 488 -34.52 3.29 -8.84
C LEU A 488 -34.72 1.82 -8.44
N LYS A 489 -35.53 1.58 -7.40
CA LYS A 489 -35.77 0.21 -6.92
C LYS A 489 -36.50 -0.61 -8.00
N GLU A 490 -37.49 -0.06 -8.63
CA GLU A 490 -38.32 -0.69 -9.68
C GLU A 490 -37.42 -1.13 -10.86
N ASN A 491 -36.48 -0.27 -11.30
CA ASN A 491 -35.60 -0.57 -12.41
C ASN A 491 -34.46 -1.55 -12.01
N ILE A 492 -34.06 -1.59 -10.75
CA ILE A 492 -33.14 -2.63 -10.24
C ILE A 492 -33.87 -3.98 -10.21
N ASP A 493 -35.08 -4.03 -9.68
CA ASP A 493 -35.87 -5.27 -9.59
C ASP A 493 -36.24 -5.80 -10.99
N ALA A 494 -36.47 -4.94 -11.97
CA ALA A 494 -36.68 -5.28 -13.37
C ALA A 494 -35.41 -5.70 -14.13
N GLY A 495 -34.21 -5.45 -13.56
CA GLY A 495 -32.92 -5.75 -14.19
C GLY A 495 -32.45 -4.72 -15.22
N ASN A 496 -33.12 -3.57 -15.36
CA ASN A 496 -32.72 -2.48 -16.25
C ASN A 496 -31.48 -1.73 -15.73
N VAL A 497 -31.37 -1.64 -14.39
CA VAL A 497 -30.23 -1.05 -13.69
C VAL A 497 -29.61 -2.10 -12.78
N ASN A 498 -28.29 -2.22 -12.78
CA ASN A 498 -27.57 -3.16 -11.94
C ASN A 498 -26.91 -2.47 -10.75
N THR A 499 -26.84 -3.16 -9.62
CA THR A 499 -25.89 -2.86 -8.55
C THR A 499 -24.54 -3.52 -8.87
N ILE A 500 -23.51 -3.26 -8.06
CA ILE A 500 -22.22 -3.97 -8.20
C ILE A 500 -22.38 -5.49 -8.08
N PHE A 501 -23.32 -5.98 -7.27
CA PHE A 501 -23.62 -7.42 -7.16
C PHE A 501 -24.21 -7.97 -8.46
N GLY A 502 -25.19 -7.27 -9.03
CA GLY A 502 -25.77 -7.62 -10.33
C GLY A 502 -24.73 -7.60 -11.45
N MET A 503 -23.83 -6.62 -11.44
CA MET A 503 -22.71 -6.56 -12.38
C MET A 503 -21.80 -7.80 -12.30
N ILE A 504 -21.32 -8.14 -11.11
CA ILE A 504 -20.40 -9.28 -10.93
C ILE A 504 -21.08 -10.59 -11.32
N ASN A 505 -22.35 -10.79 -10.91
CA ASN A 505 -23.11 -11.96 -11.34
C ASN A 505 -23.27 -12.04 -12.87
N ASN A 506 -23.49 -10.92 -13.53
CA ASN A 506 -23.57 -10.87 -15.00
C ASN A 506 -22.22 -11.11 -15.67
N VAL A 507 -21.10 -10.64 -15.07
CA VAL A 507 -19.74 -10.94 -15.53
C VAL A 507 -19.50 -12.46 -15.43
N ASN A 508 -19.83 -13.08 -14.30
CA ASN A 508 -19.68 -14.54 -14.07
C ASN A 508 -20.56 -15.36 -15.01
N ALA A 509 -21.73 -14.83 -15.37
CA ALA A 509 -22.63 -15.45 -16.34
C ALA A 509 -22.22 -15.20 -17.81
N GLY A 510 -21.09 -14.49 -18.06
CA GLY A 510 -20.60 -14.22 -19.41
C GLY A 510 -21.45 -13.22 -20.21
N LYS A 511 -22.25 -12.37 -19.56
CA LYS A 511 -23.13 -11.41 -20.24
C LYS A 511 -22.42 -10.15 -20.79
N TYR A 512 -21.20 -9.88 -20.33
CA TYR A 512 -20.41 -8.71 -20.72
C TYR A 512 -19.06 -9.08 -21.36
N PRO A 513 -19.05 -9.94 -22.43
CA PRO A 513 -17.82 -10.14 -23.20
C PRO A 513 -17.44 -8.84 -23.92
N GLU A 514 -16.22 -8.74 -24.44
CA GLU A 514 -15.71 -7.52 -25.07
C GLU A 514 -16.62 -7.03 -26.21
N GLU A 515 -17.11 -7.95 -27.04
CA GLU A 515 -17.98 -7.66 -28.17
C GLU A 515 -19.35 -7.07 -27.72
N ALA A 516 -19.85 -7.48 -26.57
CA ALA A 516 -21.09 -6.95 -26.00
C ALA A 516 -20.91 -5.57 -25.34
N CYS A 517 -19.66 -5.16 -25.07
CA CYS A 517 -19.35 -3.87 -24.48
C CYS A 517 -19.02 -2.80 -25.52
N GLN A 518 -18.50 -3.21 -26.69
CA GLN A 518 -18.02 -2.31 -27.72
C GLN A 518 -19.08 -1.31 -28.16
N GLY A 519 -18.79 0.01 -28.04
CA GLY A 519 -19.67 1.11 -28.42
C GLY A 519 -20.94 1.25 -27.58
N LYS A 520 -21.09 0.47 -26.50
CA LYS A 520 -22.23 0.56 -25.59
C LYS A 520 -22.09 1.73 -24.64
N LYS A 521 -23.21 2.42 -24.40
CA LYS A 521 -23.30 3.51 -23.42
C LYS A 521 -23.45 2.94 -22.01
N VAL A 522 -22.44 3.16 -21.20
CA VAL A 522 -22.43 2.76 -19.79
C VAL A 522 -22.54 3.99 -18.91
N VAL A 523 -23.57 4.06 -18.09
CA VAL A 523 -23.76 5.18 -17.16
C VAL A 523 -23.74 4.67 -15.72
N VAL A 524 -22.84 5.25 -14.91
CA VAL A 524 -22.60 4.88 -13.52
C VAL A 524 -22.99 6.04 -12.61
N VAL A 525 -23.85 5.78 -11.64
CA VAL A 525 -24.22 6.76 -10.61
C VAL A 525 -23.53 6.41 -9.30
N GLY A 526 -22.65 7.31 -8.84
CA GLY A 526 -21.77 7.16 -7.69
C GLY A 526 -20.31 7.03 -8.10
N GLY A 527 -19.52 8.08 -7.88
CA GLY A 527 -18.10 8.21 -8.24
C GLY A 527 -17.14 7.70 -7.17
N GLY A 528 -17.59 6.85 -6.23
CA GLY A 528 -16.76 6.18 -5.24
C GLY A 528 -16.08 4.93 -5.80
N SER A 529 -15.37 4.16 -4.93
CA SER A 529 -14.61 2.98 -5.34
C SER A 529 -15.47 1.96 -6.13
N VAL A 530 -16.73 1.79 -5.76
CA VAL A 530 -17.66 0.85 -6.44
C VAL A 530 -17.93 1.29 -7.88
N GLY A 531 -18.16 2.60 -8.11
CA GLY A 531 -18.38 3.12 -9.46
C GLY A 531 -17.11 3.06 -10.31
N LEU A 532 -15.95 3.29 -9.70
CA LEU A 532 -14.66 3.13 -10.38
C LEU A 532 -14.42 1.69 -10.83
N ASP A 533 -14.82 0.68 -10.05
CA ASP A 533 -14.70 -0.73 -10.43
C ASP A 533 -15.52 -1.05 -11.71
N VAL A 534 -16.69 -0.40 -11.89
CA VAL A 534 -17.49 -0.52 -13.11
C VAL A 534 -16.77 0.11 -14.30
N ILE A 535 -16.25 1.33 -14.14
CA ILE A 535 -15.49 2.01 -15.22
C ILE A 535 -14.27 1.19 -15.61
N GLU A 536 -13.50 0.66 -14.64
CA GLU A 536 -12.33 -0.20 -14.87
C GLU A 536 -12.66 -1.46 -15.68
N TYR A 537 -13.88 -1.96 -15.57
CA TYR A 537 -14.31 -3.13 -16.34
C TYR A 537 -14.72 -2.77 -17.76
N PHE A 538 -15.57 -1.74 -17.93
CA PHE A 538 -16.21 -1.45 -19.21
C PHE A 538 -15.37 -0.57 -20.16
N ALA A 539 -14.66 0.45 -19.64
CA ALA A 539 -13.92 1.38 -20.48
C ALA A 539 -12.82 0.69 -21.32
N PRO A 540 -12.00 -0.24 -20.77
CA PRO A 540 -11.02 -0.96 -21.59
C PRO A 540 -11.63 -1.92 -22.62
N ARG A 541 -12.93 -2.25 -22.49
CA ARG A 541 -13.70 -3.09 -23.42
C ARG A 541 -14.41 -2.29 -24.51
N GLY A 542 -14.06 -1.00 -24.66
CA GLY A 542 -14.58 -0.13 -25.71
C GLY A 542 -15.96 0.44 -25.48
N ALA A 543 -16.45 0.43 -24.25
CA ALA A 543 -17.72 1.09 -23.90
C ALA A 543 -17.54 2.61 -23.77
N GLU A 544 -18.57 3.38 -24.13
CA GLU A 544 -18.67 4.82 -23.89
C GLU A 544 -19.15 5.06 -22.45
N CYS A 545 -18.19 5.27 -21.53
CA CYS A 545 -18.47 5.37 -20.12
C CYS A 545 -18.76 6.80 -19.67
N THR A 546 -19.79 6.96 -18.83
CA THR A 546 -20.13 8.19 -18.13
C THR A 546 -20.26 7.88 -16.63
N ILE A 547 -19.65 8.69 -15.78
CA ILE A 547 -19.75 8.57 -14.32
C ILE A 547 -20.27 9.87 -13.70
N ILE A 548 -21.17 9.74 -12.72
CA ILE A 548 -21.92 10.85 -12.11
C ILE A 548 -21.70 10.83 -10.61
N ASP A 549 -21.42 11.98 -10.01
CA ASP A 549 -21.41 12.12 -8.55
C ASP A 549 -21.93 13.49 -8.10
N MET A 550 -22.53 13.50 -6.91
CA MET A 550 -22.94 14.75 -6.23
C MET A 550 -21.74 15.51 -5.65
N LEU A 551 -20.60 14.83 -5.46
CA LEU A 551 -19.37 15.43 -4.97
C LEU A 551 -18.67 16.24 -6.07
N PRO A 552 -17.79 17.19 -5.68
CA PRO A 552 -17.08 18.04 -6.64
C PRO A 552 -15.94 17.32 -7.40
N GLN A 553 -15.67 16.07 -7.09
CA GLN A 553 -14.61 15.28 -7.73
C GLN A 553 -14.96 13.79 -7.70
N ILE A 554 -14.80 13.11 -8.83
CA ILE A 554 -14.85 11.65 -8.90
C ILE A 554 -13.65 11.07 -8.12
N GLY A 555 -13.88 9.98 -7.39
CA GLY A 555 -12.84 9.35 -6.57
C GLY A 555 -12.35 10.22 -5.40
N MET A 556 -13.14 11.17 -4.91
CA MET A 556 -12.72 12.13 -3.88
C MET A 556 -12.12 11.48 -2.64
N LEU A 557 -12.65 10.33 -2.20
CA LEU A 557 -12.20 9.59 -1.02
C LEU A 557 -11.16 8.50 -1.33
N ALA A 558 -10.75 8.35 -2.60
CA ALA A 558 -9.71 7.41 -2.98
C ALA A 558 -8.32 7.89 -2.52
N ASP A 559 -7.40 6.96 -2.36
CA ASP A 559 -5.99 7.28 -2.07
C ASP A 559 -5.31 7.95 -3.29
N PRO A 560 -4.20 8.65 -3.08
CA PRO A 560 -3.53 9.41 -4.16
C PRO A 560 -3.10 8.55 -5.35
N ILE A 561 -2.73 7.29 -5.13
CA ILE A 561 -2.28 6.38 -6.19
C ILE A 561 -3.46 5.95 -7.05
N THR A 562 -4.57 5.57 -6.41
CA THR A 562 -5.84 5.25 -7.10
C THR A 562 -6.33 6.45 -7.92
N LYS A 563 -6.23 7.69 -7.38
CA LYS A 563 -6.58 8.91 -8.13
C LYS A 563 -5.73 9.11 -9.39
N CYS A 564 -4.44 8.85 -9.32
CA CYS A 564 -3.56 8.94 -10.51
C CYS A 564 -3.92 7.88 -11.55
N SER A 565 -4.13 6.63 -11.14
CA SER A 565 -4.55 5.54 -12.04
C SER A 565 -5.92 5.81 -12.67
N MET A 566 -6.86 6.34 -11.89
CA MET A 566 -8.19 6.72 -12.35
C MET A 566 -8.12 7.77 -13.46
N ARG A 567 -7.38 8.87 -13.24
CA ARG A 567 -7.20 9.93 -14.24
C ARG A 567 -6.64 9.37 -15.54
N GLU A 568 -5.56 8.58 -15.45
CA GLU A 568 -4.96 7.94 -16.62
C GLU A 568 -5.98 7.07 -17.38
N THR A 569 -6.80 6.30 -16.67
CA THR A 569 -7.86 5.48 -17.26
C THR A 569 -8.95 6.35 -17.92
N HIS A 570 -9.42 7.38 -17.22
CA HIS A 570 -10.47 8.27 -17.73
C HIS A 570 -10.00 9.04 -18.96
N ASP A 571 -8.78 9.59 -18.92
CA ASP A 571 -8.19 10.31 -20.07
C ASP A 571 -7.98 9.36 -21.27
N LYS A 572 -7.44 8.17 -21.02
CA LYS A 572 -7.16 7.18 -22.07
C LYS A 572 -8.40 6.70 -22.80
N TYR A 573 -9.50 6.50 -22.10
CA TYR A 573 -10.74 5.94 -22.66
C TYR A 573 -11.85 6.98 -22.86
N GLY A 574 -11.58 8.26 -22.62
CA GLY A 574 -12.54 9.34 -22.83
C GLY A 574 -13.77 9.26 -21.91
N VAL A 575 -13.59 8.84 -20.66
CA VAL A 575 -14.68 8.74 -19.67
C VAL A 575 -15.25 10.12 -19.37
N LYS A 576 -16.57 10.28 -19.51
CA LYS A 576 -17.26 11.54 -19.20
C LYS A 576 -17.57 11.63 -17.71
N GLU A 577 -17.18 12.72 -17.07
CA GLU A 577 -17.44 12.96 -15.65
C GLU A 577 -18.49 14.07 -15.45
N TYR A 578 -19.53 13.77 -14.69
CA TYR A 578 -20.54 14.73 -14.24
C TYR A 578 -20.42 14.86 -12.72
N VAL A 579 -19.72 15.88 -12.26
CA VAL A 579 -19.57 16.22 -10.83
C VAL A 579 -20.62 17.24 -10.39
N ASN A 580 -20.82 17.38 -9.05
CA ASN A 580 -21.88 18.21 -8.48
C ASN A 580 -23.26 17.93 -9.12
N THR A 581 -23.51 16.70 -9.54
CA THR A 581 -24.67 16.28 -10.33
C THR A 581 -25.48 15.25 -9.56
N ALA A 582 -26.77 15.55 -9.34
CA ALA A 582 -27.65 14.73 -8.52
C ALA A 582 -28.62 13.89 -9.36
N LEU A 583 -28.69 12.58 -9.07
CA LEU A 583 -29.72 11.70 -9.63
C LEU A 583 -31.08 12.10 -9.08
N GLN A 584 -32.09 12.31 -9.97
CA GLN A 584 -33.44 12.70 -9.62
C GLN A 584 -34.46 11.58 -9.83
N GLU A 585 -34.33 10.84 -10.93
CA GLU A 585 -35.26 9.78 -11.33
C GLU A 585 -34.54 8.74 -12.17
N VAL A 586 -34.98 7.50 -12.12
CA VAL A 586 -34.49 6.38 -12.94
C VAL A 586 -35.58 5.88 -13.84
N LYS A 587 -35.34 5.88 -15.13
CA LYS A 587 -36.18 5.34 -16.20
C LYS A 587 -35.58 4.00 -16.69
N GLU A 588 -36.34 3.30 -17.52
CA GLU A 588 -35.94 1.98 -18.05
C GLU A 588 -34.51 1.97 -18.67
N ASN A 589 -34.18 3.05 -19.41
CA ASN A 589 -32.92 3.20 -20.14
C ASN A 589 -32.26 4.58 -19.97
N ALA A 590 -32.59 5.32 -18.91
CA ALA A 590 -32.02 6.63 -18.66
C ALA A 590 -31.99 6.98 -17.17
N PHE A 591 -30.95 7.72 -16.78
CA PHE A 591 -30.90 8.46 -15.52
C PHE A 591 -31.26 9.93 -15.76
N THR A 592 -32.31 10.43 -15.12
CA THR A 592 -32.63 11.85 -15.08
C THR A 592 -31.78 12.50 -13.99
N VAL A 593 -30.95 13.45 -14.38
CA VAL A 593 -29.99 14.11 -13.47
C VAL A 593 -30.22 15.63 -13.44
N LYS A 594 -29.86 16.23 -12.30
CA LYS A 594 -29.81 17.68 -12.13
C LYS A 594 -28.38 18.14 -12.11
N LEU A 595 -28.00 18.95 -13.09
CA LEU A 595 -26.69 19.55 -13.25
C LEU A 595 -26.42 20.69 -12.25
N PRO A 596 -25.16 21.15 -12.07
CA PRO A 596 -24.84 22.28 -11.17
C PRO A 596 -25.55 23.58 -11.48
N ASP A 597 -25.86 23.85 -12.74
CA ASP A 597 -26.60 25.03 -13.20
C ASP A 597 -28.14 24.92 -13.01
N GLY A 598 -28.60 23.78 -12.46
CA GLY A 598 -30.03 23.49 -12.25
C GLY A 598 -30.73 22.82 -13.42
N THR A 599 -30.06 22.66 -14.56
CA THR A 599 -30.59 21.98 -15.74
C THR A 599 -30.92 20.52 -15.43
N ILE A 600 -32.06 20.04 -15.87
CA ILE A 600 -32.46 18.63 -15.78
C ILE A 600 -32.33 18.00 -17.14
N GLN A 601 -31.61 16.87 -17.21
CA GLN A 601 -31.43 16.11 -18.46
C GLN A 601 -31.47 14.62 -18.23
N ASP A 602 -31.78 13.87 -19.27
CA ASP A 602 -31.72 12.42 -19.30
C ASP A 602 -30.37 11.97 -19.89
N LEU A 603 -29.67 11.09 -19.16
CA LEU A 603 -28.48 10.38 -19.63
C LEU A 603 -28.87 8.95 -19.98
N THR A 604 -29.03 8.70 -21.29
CA THR A 604 -29.42 7.38 -21.80
C THR A 604 -28.30 6.37 -21.73
N PHE A 605 -28.63 5.11 -21.47
CA PHE A 605 -27.65 4.02 -21.37
C PHE A 605 -28.15 2.72 -22.01
N ASP A 606 -27.21 1.89 -22.44
CA ASP A 606 -27.40 0.46 -22.70
C ASP A 606 -27.22 -0.34 -21.39
N TYR A 607 -26.27 0.08 -20.53
CA TYR A 607 -26.03 -0.51 -19.21
C TYR A 607 -25.98 0.58 -18.13
N GLY A 608 -26.93 0.55 -17.20
CA GLY A 608 -27.03 1.49 -16.08
C GLY A 608 -26.57 0.84 -14.76
N PHE A 609 -25.79 1.59 -13.95
CA PHE A 609 -25.28 1.07 -12.67
C PHE A 609 -25.54 2.02 -11.52
N ASN A 610 -26.15 1.46 -10.44
CA ASN A 610 -26.28 2.10 -9.14
C ASN A 610 -25.08 1.76 -8.25
N CYS A 611 -24.19 2.72 -8.05
CA CYS A 611 -22.98 2.62 -7.25
C CYS A 611 -22.94 3.66 -6.12
N LEU A 612 -24.11 4.01 -5.56
CA LEU A 612 -24.27 5.03 -4.51
C LEU A 612 -23.72 4.61 -3.13
N GLY A 613 -23.06 3.47 -3.07
CA GLY A 613 -22.40 2.96 -1.87
C GLY A 613 -23.03 1.68 -1.32
N MET A 614 -22.64 1.36 -0.09
CA MET A 614 -23.06 0.15 0.63
C MET A 614 -23.70 0.56 1.96
N ARG A 615 -24.63 -0.25 2.47
CA ARG A 615 -25.21 -0.11 3.81
C ARG A 615 -24.99 -1.37 4.64
N SER A 616 -24.84 -1.22 5.94
CA SER A 616 -24.71 -2.33 6.88
C SER A 616 -25.91 -3.29 6.78
N ASN A 617 -25.63 -4.57 6.91
CA ASN A 617 -26.61 -5.64 6.88
C ASN A 617 -26.54 -6.45 8.18
N ASN A 618 -27.60 -6.39 9.01
CA ASN A 618 -27.63 -7.01 10.34
C ASN A 618 -28.93 -7.83 10.52
N PRO A 619 -29.17 -8.87 9.71
CA PRO A 619 -30.47 -9.54 9.68
C PRO A 619 -30.81 -10.24 11.01
N VAL A 620 -29.83 -10.76 11.74
CA VAL A 620 -30.03 -11.54 12.97
C VAL A 620 -29.71 -10.75 14.25
N LEU A 621 -29.08 -9.58 14.15
CA LEU A 621 -28.59 -8.84 15.33
C LEU A 621 -29.70 -8.44 16.31
N PRO A 622 -30.86 -7.92 15.87
CA PRO A 622 -31.93 -7.57 16.82
C PRO A 622 -32.42 -8.76 17.63
N GLU A 623 -32.62 -9.91 17.00
CA GLU A 623 -33.03 -11.15 17.66
C GLU A 623 -31.96 -11.66 18.65
N LEU A 624 -30.66 -11.53 18.28
CA LEU A 624 -29.57 -11.88 19.20
C LEU A 624 -29.53 -10.96 20.41
N GLN A 625 -29.73 -9.67 20.23
CA GLN A 625 -29.75 -8.69 21.34
C GLN A 625 -30.90 -9.00 22.31
N GLU A 626 -32.06 -9.37 21.82
CA GLU A 626 -33.20 -9.77 22.64
C GLU A 626 -32.92 -11.13 23.34
N ALA A 627 -32.49 -12.14 22.59
CA ALA A 627 -32.34 -13.51 23.08
C ALA A 627 -31.22 -13.69 24.12
N PHE A 628 -30.24 -12.78 24.15
CA PHE A 628 -29.10 -12.80 25.08
C PHE A 628 -29.06 -11.62 26.04
N ALA A 629 -30.13 -10.79 26.12
CA ALA A 629 -30.20 -9.59 26.96
C ALA A 629 -29.91 -9.86 28.44
N ASP A 630 -30.46 -10.97 28.98
CA ASP A 630 -30.34 -11.35 30.39
C ASP A 630 -29.26 -12.41 30.64
N THR A 631 -28.31 -12.55 29.71
CA THR A 631 -27.20 -13.50 29.80
C THR A 631 -25.86 -12.79 29.99
N HIS A 632 -24.81 -13.54 30.31
CA HIS A 632 -23.43 -13.03 30.33
C HIS A 632 -22.78 -12.98 28.95
N THR A 633 -23.48 -13.40 27.89
CA THR A 633 -22.96 -13.42 26.52
C THR A 633 -22.75 -12.01 26.00
N TYR A 634 -21.52 -11.70 25.55
CA TYR A 634 -21.18 -10.40 24.97
C TYR A 634 -21.36 -10.44 23.45
N ILE A 635 -22.07 -9.46 22.89
CA ILE A 635 -22.25 -9.32 21.43
C ILE A 635 -21.31 -8.24 20.90
N TYR A 636 -20.38 -8.64 20.02
CA TYR A 636 -19.37 -7.79 19.40
C TYR A 636 -19.66 -7.64 17.89
N THR A 637 -20.13 -6.47 17.47
CA THR A 637 -20.38 -6.17 16.03
C THR A 637 -19.16 -5.56 15.40
N ILE A 638 -18.72 -6.07 14.24
CA ILE A 638 -17.49 -5.67 13.54
C ILE A 638 -17.67 -5.53 12.03
N GLY A 639 -16.71 -4.88 11.40
CA GLY A 639 -16.64 -4.71 9.95
C GLY A 639 -17.80 -3.89 9.40
N ASP A 640 -18.25 -4.25 8.22
CA ASP A 640 -19.33 -3.54 7.53
C ASP A 640 -20.67 -3.69 8.21
N SER A 641 -20.83 -4.61 9.15
CA SER A 641 -22.02 -4.71 10.02
C SER A 641 -22.17 -3.51 10.93
N VAL A 642 -21.08 -2.86 11.34
CA VAL A 642 -21.11 -1.58 12.08
C VAL A 642 -21.44 -0.43 11.13
N ARG A 643 -20.66 -0.36 10.06
CA ARG A 643 -20.77 0.64 9.00
C ARG A 643 -19.98 0.17 7.80
N ALA A 644 -20.53 0.27 6.61
CA ALA A 644 -19.82 -0.05 5.37
C ALA A 644 -18.56 0.83 5.20
N ARG A 645 -17.38 0.20 5.14
CA ARG A 645 -16.07 0.84 5.09
C ARG A 645 -15.13 0.01 4.20
N ARG A 646 -13.85 0.00 4.52
CA ARG A 646 -12.83 -0.76 3.81
C ARG A 646 -12.49 -2.05 4.58
N ILE A 647 -11.87 -3.00 3.91
CA ILE A 647 -11.39 -4.26 4.53
C ILE A 647 -10.50 -3.95 5.75
N MET A 648 -9.69 -2.88 5.69
CA MET A 648 -8.76 -2.50 6.76
C MET A 648 -9.44 -2.31 8.11
N GLU A 649 -10.55 -1.58 8.16
CA GLU A 649 -11.29 -1.37 9.41
C GLU A 649 -11.84 -2.69 9.94
N GLY A 650 -12.38 -3.53 9.06
CA GLY A 650 -12.89 -4.85 9.44
C GLY A 650 -11.82 -5.80 9.99
N THR A 651 -10.63 -5.85 9.38
CA THR A 651 -9.54 -6.69 9.88
C THR A 651 -8.98 -6.18 11.21
N MET A 652 -8.91 -4.86 11.40
CA MET A 652 -8.49 -4.27 12.68
C MET A 652 -9.49 -4.56 13.80
N GLU A 653 -10.78 -4.43 13.52
CA GLU A 653 -11.84 -4.77 14.49
C GLU A 653 -11.87 -6.29 14.76
N GLY A 654 -11.60 -7.11 13.74
CA GLY A 654 -11.45 -8.56 13.91
C GLY A 654 -10.34 -8.91 14.89
N ARG A 655 -9.14 -8.32 14.72
CA ARG A 655 -8.03 -8.52 15.67
C ARG A 655 -8.32 -7.93 17.05
N ALA A 656 -9.08 -6.85 17.14
CA ALA A 656 -9.44 -6.21 18.41
C ALA A 656 -10.34 -7.09 19.31
N ILE A 657 -10.74 -8.28 18.86
CA ILE A 657 -11.37 -9.29 19.73
C ILE A 657 -10.49 -9.64 20.95
N LEU A 658 -9.16 -9.46 20.86
CA LEU A 658 -8.26 -9.62 22.01
C LEU A 658 -8.62 -8.65 23.14
N ASN A 659 -8.92 -7.39 22.83
CA ASN A 659 -9.34 -6.41 23.81
C ASN A 659 -10.72 -6.76 24.40
N VAL A 660 -11.61 -7.33 23.61
CA VAL A 660 -12.91 -7.83 24.09
C VAL A 660 -12.69 -8.98 25.06
N LEU A 661 -11.86 -9.97 24.70
CA LEU A 661 -11.53 -11.10 25.56
C LEU A 661 -10.90 -10.64 26.88
N GLU A 662 -10.00 -9.63 26.85
CA GLU A 662 -9.42 -9.04 28.06
C GLU A 662 -10.49 -8.35 28.90
N SER A 663 -11.32 -7.48 28.31
CA SER A 663 -12.38 -6.75 29.02
C SER A 663 -13.42 -7.67 29.65
N GLN A 664 -13.65 -8.86 29.06
CA GLN A 664 -14.54 -9.89 29.59
C GLN A 664 -13.82 -10.88 30.54
N GLY A 665 -12.55 -10.62 30.87
CA GLY A 665 -11.76 -11.39 31.83
C GLY A 665 -11.39 -12.81 31.39
N TYR A 666 -11.23 -13.05 30.07
CA TYR A 666 -10.79 -14.32 29.51
C TYR A 666 -9.30 -14.42 29.29
N LEU A 667 -8.61 -13.33 29.10
CA LEU A 667 -7.15 -13.29 28.93
C LEU A 667 -6.57 -11.98 29.51
N HIS A 668 -5.26 -11.89 29.50
CA HIS A 668 -4.51 -10.66 29.79
C HIS A 668 -3.58 -10.34 28.63
N LEU A 669 -3.48 -9.05 28.25
CA LEU A 669 -2.56 -8.52 27.26
C LEU A 669 -1.36 -7.89 27.99
N GLU A 670 -0.19 -8.51 27.86
CA GLU A 670 1.05 -7.96 28.41
C GLU A 670 1.69 -7.04 27.36
N PRO A 671 2.01 -5.77 27.69
CA PRO A 671 2.82 -4.93 26.81
C PRO A 671 4.16 -5.61 26.51
N LEU A 672 4.60 -5.57 25.27
CA LEU A 672 5.98 -5.91 24.93
C LEU A 672 6.87 -4.71 25.29
N GLU A 673 7.85 -4.94 26.14
CA GLU A 673 8.83 -3.94 26.59
C GLU A 673 9.65 -3.36 25.42
#